data_f3dfcdcafaf975567dbea690ceb27c10
#
_entry.id   f3dfcdcafaf975567dbea690ceb27c10
#
_cell.length_a   1.000
_cell.length_b   1.000
_cell.length_c   1.000
_cell.angle_alpha   90.00
_cell.angle_beta   90.00
_cell.angle_gamma   90.00
#
_symmetry.space_group_name_H-M   'P 1'
#
loop_
_entity.id
_entity.type
_entity.pdbx_description
1 polymer ?
#
loop_
_entity_poly.entity_id
_entity_poly.type
_entity_poly.pdbx_seq_one_letter_code
_entity_poly.pdbx_strand_id
1 'polypeptide(L)'
;MKTISLKFRLPLFVAVVCCLSVPVRATAAVMGGTGAGICSEFVTGGGEKNESRPSGREGAVRPDRMRCEYLENPEAVDVPSPRLSWIVRTDSTVYGQCQSGWQVQVASSEELLRRGRADRWDSGRVGGDSMRVRYGGKPLRSRDACWWRVRVWDAGGRPSAWSAPAHWHMGLLGEADWQAQWIGAPGQDDGPLSPDGTEPPLPAPLLRKSFEVAPGRKVVSARVYVTGLGYFELYLNGEKVGRDVLAPNQTNYDKRPGLADCGIPVEDNFREYTVPYLAYDVTERLRSGENVIGAMLGNGFYNVRGRWTMAYGSPRLIAQLEIVYDDGSQERVVSDPTWKVAEGPVRMDQIYAGEEYDARCEQPGWCAPGFDDSAWQNAVPRRAPYGRLRAQNGPADRVMEVLKPVKVEKLGGGRYRVDFGETVSGWVRLHGVRGEAGRRIEIKYLSESPNGSNAYTMKGEGPEDYATRFTWYVFREVELSGWPGELHPGQLTAEAVYSDVETTGGFACSNPLLNRIDRIWWRTQLDNMHGAVASDCPHRERSAYTGDGQTVCATVMHRFDAAAFYSKWIGDILAAQNPDTGYVPNGAPWQPGCGGGVAWGAAICIMPWEFYLHYGDRDMLARNLDGMKGYVDYLDGWADADGVIYARAPHGREPVYWMNLGDWCPPGKLPSDTLVHTFYYWRCADIAARTARVLGDSAGAQRYGALAERVRRAFHGRFYDPGTGSYGPFGGDVFALYMGVPPERYPRVCAALRDNIRRNGGHLDTGIYGTQFLLEVLCDNGMNDLAYGIMTKRTFPSFGHWVEQGATTMWEQWDGGNSHCHPMFGACLTWLYRRVAGMESDPERPGYRHIVFRPRPVGDLTWARYAQLTSRGEASVRWERTAGGFMLEADIPAGSTATVWVPLGDGQTRADVRLSHPAGVSFVRVDETAEVRPGNGGISGDKFHRYAVYEVKGSGRYRFTSGAGITD
;
A
#
# COMPACT_ATOMS: atom_id res chain seq x y z
N MET A 1 -0.34 39.81 39.85
CA MET A 1 -1.42 39.57 38.95
C MET A 1 -1.35 40.55 37.81
N LYS A 2 -0.75 40.18 36.70
CA LYS A 2 -0.78 40.90 35.42
C LYS A 2 -1.00 39.85 34.35
N THR A 3 -2.20 39.83 33.82
CA THR A 3 -2.67 38.99 32.74
C THR A 3 -1.97 39.45 31.46
N ILE A 4 -1.10 38.65 30.90
CA ILE A 4 -0.55 38.85 29.54
C ILE A 4 -1.41 38.03 28.60
N SER A 5 -2.27 38.69 27.85
CA SER A 5 -3.05 38.16 26.77
C SER A 5 -2.17 38.12 25.53
N LEU A 6 -1.63 36.96 25.20
CA LEU A 6 -1.01 36.71 23.89
C LEU A 6 -2.12 36.27 22.90
N LYS A 7 -2.51 37.22 22.06
CA LYS A 7 -3.35 36.92 20.89
C LYS A 7 -2.48 36.31 19.80
N PHE A 8 -2.46 34.99 19.67
CA PHE A 8 -1.99 34.32 18.48
C PHE A 8 -3.10 34.41 17.42
N ARG A 9 -2.87 35.24 16.41
CA ARG A 9 -3.66 35.21 15.18
C ARG A 9 -3.15 34.08 14.31
N LEU A 10 -3.91 33.02 14.17
CA LEU A 10 -3.79 32.08 13.03
C LEU A 10 -4.13 32.87 11.76
N PRO A 11 -3.28 32.89 10.75
CA PRO A 11 -3.71 33.34 9.45
C PRO A 11 -4.50 32.21 8.79
N LEU A 12 -5.81 32.36 8.76
CA LEU A 12 -6.68 31.67 7.82
C LEU A 12 -6.26 32.14 6.42
N PHE A 13 -5.53 31.31 5.67
CA PHE A 13 -5.36 31.56 4.24
C PHE A 13 -6.62 31.13 3.53
N VAL A 14 -7.58 32.03 3.46
CA VAL A 14 -8.57 32.03 2.39
C VAL A 14 -7.81 32.58 1.18
N ALA A 15 -7.49 31.76 0.22
CA ALA A 15 -6.98 32.17 -1.07
C ALA A 15 -8.10 32.88 -1.83
N VAL A 16 -8.10 34.21 -1.77
CA VAL A 16 -8.87 35.02 -2.70
C VAL A 16 -8.10 35.02 -4.00
N VAL A 17 -8.56 34.25 -4.96
CA VAL A 17 -8.06 34.27 -6.34
C VAL A 17 -8.63 35.52 -7.01
N CYS A 18 -7.80 36.52 -7.21
CA CYS A 18 -8.07 37.57 -8.20
C CYS A 18 -7.84 37.01 -9.60
N CYS A 19 -8.92 36.81 -10.33
CA CYS A 19 -8.90 36.54 -11.76
C CYS A 19 -8.33 37.77 -12.52
N LEU A 20 -7.17 37.60 -13.13
CA LEU A 20 -6.74 38.40 -14.25
C LEU A 20 -6.69 37.52 -15.47
N SER A 21 -7.71 37.63 -16.29
CA SER A 21 -7.84 36.99 -17.59
C SER A 21 -6.95 37.69 -18.62
N VAL A 22 -5.99 36.95 -19.17
CA VAL A 22 -5.28 37.35 -20.43
C VAL A 22 -5.55 36.25 -21.46
N PRO A 23 -6.14 36.57 -22.63
CA PRO A 23 -6.41 35.54 -23.64
C PRO A 23 -5.13 35.25 -24.45
N VAL A 24 -4.65 34.03 -24.42
CA VAL A 24 -3.66 33.52 -25.37
C VAL A 24 -4.40 32.76 -26.48
N ARG A 25 -4.30 33.30 -27.70
CA ARG A 25 -4.75 32.57 -28.91
C ARG A 25 -3.81 31.42 -29.20
N ALA A 26 -4.33 30.21 -29.20
CA ALA A 26 -3.62 29.05 -29.72
C ALA A 26 -4.00 28.85 -31.20
N THR A 27 -3.02 28.86 -32.06
CA THR A 27 -3.10 28.41 -33.44
C THR A 27 -2.89 26.90 -33.49
N ALA A 28 -3.91 26.16 -33.91
CA ALA A 28 -3.82 24.74 -34.16
C ALA A 28 -3.04 24.46 -35.44
N ALA A 29 -1.96 23.69 -35.33
CA ALA A 29 -1.32 23.03 -36.46
C ALA A 29 -1.62 21.53 -36.37
N VAL A 30 -2.44 21.04 -37.32
CA VAL A 30 -2.70 19.62 -37.55
C VAL A 30 -1.47 19.03 -38.21
N MET A 31 -0.83 18.06 -37.57
CA MET A 31 0.07 17.11 -38.21
C MET A 31 -0.34 15.71 -37.83
N GLY A 32 -0.81 14.94 -38.80
CA GLY A 32 -1.09 13.52 -38.71
C GLY A 32 0.20 12.74 -38.57
N GLY A 33 0.27 11.92 -37.55
CA GLY A 33 1.32 10.94 -37.31
C GLY A 33 0.68 9.60 -36.92
N THR A 34 0.88 8.61 -37.74
CA THR A 34 0.42 7.22 -37.59
C THR A 34 0.97 6.61 -36.30
N GLY A 35 0.08 6.32 -35.38
CA GLY A 35 0.40 5.64 -34.12
C GLY A 35 0.76 4.16 -34.34
N ALA A 36 2.03 3.82 -34.17
CA ALA A 36 2.41 2.43 -33.97
C ALA A 36 2.07 2.04 -32.51
N GLY A 37 1.21 1.05 -32.37
CA GLY A 37 0.78 0.55 -31.08
C GLY A 37 1.93 -0.07 -30.30
N ILE A 38 2.18 0.45 -29.14
CA ILE A 38 2.95 -0.26 -28.11
C ILE A 38 1.94 -1.01 -27.25
N CYS A 39 1.61 -2.24 -27.69
CA CYS A 39 1.12 -3.26 -26.78
C CYS A 39 2.28 -3.61 -25.85
N SER A 40 2.27 -3.13 -24.60
CA SER A 40 3.10 -3.73 -23.57
C SER A 40 2.58 -5.16 -23.34
N GLU A 41 3.27 -6.13 -23.90
CA GLU A 41 3.12 -7.52 -23.53
C GLU A 41 3.30 -7.62 -22.03
N PHE A 42 2.33 -8.18 -21.33
CA PHE A 42 2.55 -8.72 -20.00
C PHE A 42 3.63 -9.79 -20.14
N VAL A 43 4.83 -9.46 -19.71
CA VAL A 43 5.91 -10.43 -19.57
C VAL A 43 5.50 -11.36 -18.43
N THR A 44 4.82 -12.44 -18.78
CA THR A 44 4.86 -13.64 -17.98
C THR A 44 6.29 -14.13 -18.08
N GLY A 45 7.10 -13.85 -17.05
CA GLY A 45 8.43 -14.42 -16.89
C GLY A 45 8.33 -15.94 -16.67
N GLY A 46 7.91 -16.66 -17.68
CA GLY A 46 7.95 -18.09 -17.77
C GLY A 46 9.18 -18.50 -18.57
N GLY A 47 10.30 -18.73 -17.90
CA GLY A 47 11.33 -19.57 -18.48
C GLY A 47 10.69 -20.90 -18.78
N GLU A 48 10.63 -21.29 -20.05
CA GLU A 48 10.31 -22.65 -20.47
C GLU A 48 11.34 -23.61 -19.88
N LYS A 49 11.08 -24.09 -18.67
CA LYS A 49 11.65 -25.36 -18.21
C LYS A 49 10.74 -26.45 -18.74
N ASN A 50 11.29 -27.35 -19.52
CA ASN A 50 10.68 -28.63 -19.89
C ASN A 50 10.16 -29.32 -18.63
N GLU A 51 8.89 -29.07 -18.25
CA GLU A 51 8.24 -29.73 -17.14
C GLU A 51 7.81 -31.11 -17.63
N SER A 52 8.48 -32.13 -17.12
CA SER A 52 8.05 -33.53 -17.28
C SER A 52 6.63 -33.70 -16.76
N ARG A 53 5.73 -34.28 -17.56
CA ARG A 53 4.39 -34.69 -17.12
C ARG A 53 4.51 -35.49 -15.81
N PRO A 54 3.65 -35.21 -14.80
CA PRO A 54 3.71 -35.92 -13.53
C PRO A 54 3.60 -37.42 -13.79
N SER A 55 4.46 -38.18 -13.13
CA SER A 55 4.38 -39.64 -13.12
C SER A 55 3.02 -40.00 -12.48
N GLY A 56 2.33 -41.05 -12.96
CA GLY A 56 0.96 -41.39 -12.53
C GLY A 56 0.77 -41.72 -11.04
N ARG A 57 1.78 -41.40 -10.20
CA ARG A 57 1.77 -41.52 -8.71
C ARG A 57 1.65 -40.18 -8.00
N GLU A 58 1.90 -39.03 -8.67
CA GLU A 58 1.83 -37.69 -8.06
C GLU A 58 0.44 -37.07 -8.23
N GLY A 59 0.07 -36.22 -7.25
CA GLY A 59 -1.17 -35.45 -7.30
C GLY A 59 -1.14 -34.36 -8.38
N ALA A 60 -2.33 -33.97 -8.85
CA ALA A 60 -2.51 -32.96 -9.88
C ALA A 60 -2.27 -31.51 -9.41
N VAL A 61 -1.93 -31.32 -8.13
CA VAL A 61 -1.73 -30.00 -7.49
C VAL A 61 -0.33 -29.90 -6.92
N ARG A 62 0.23 -28.69 -6.90
CA ARG A 62 1.56 -28.41 -6.31
C ARG A 62 1.53 -27.13 -5.47
N PRO A 63 2.23 -27.07 -4.32
CA PRO A 63 2.37 -25.85 -3.54
C PRO A 63 3.39 -24.89 -4.19
N ASP A 64 3.14 -23.59 -4.08
CA ASP A 64 3.97 -22.51 -4.61
C ASP A 64 3.87 -21.27 -3.71
N ARG A 65 4.71 -20.24 -3.94
CA ARG A 65 4.74 -18.95 -3.22
C ARG A 65 4.74 -19.12 -1.71
N MET A 66 5.76 -19.79 -1.23
CA MET A 66 5.97 -20.04 0.19
C MET A 66 6.28 -18.73 0.94
N ARG A 67 5.48 -18.40 1.96
CA ARG A 67 5.62 -17.15 2.74
C ARG A 67 5.63 -17.42 4.23
N CYS A 68 6.43 -16.65 4.97
CA CYS A 68 6.42 -16.56 6.41
C CYS A 68 6.03 -15.12 6.81
N GLU A 69 4.96 -14.94 7.59
CA GLU A 69 4.37 -13.62 7.93
C GLU A 69 4.16 -12.73 6.69
N TYR A 70 3.72 -13.32 5.57
CA TYR A 70 3.52 -12.73 4.25
C TYR A 70 4.79 -12.32 3.49
N LEU A 71 5.98 -12.50 4.08
CA LEU A 71 7.27 -12.21 3.45
C LEU A 71 7.90 -13.48 2.85
N GLU A 72 8.70 -13.30 1.82
CA GLU A 72 9.49 -14.36 1.22
C GLU A 72 10.86 -14.45 1.89
N ASN A 73 11.16 -15.59 2.48
CA ASN A 73 12.43 -15.86 3.13
C ASN A 73 12.92 -14.72 4.05
N PRO A 74 12.12 -14.26 5.03
CA PRO A 74 12.50 -13.13 5.87
C PRO A 74 13.70 -13.47 6.76
N GLU A 75 14.67 -12.52 6.84
CA GLU A 75 15.90 -12.64 7.62
C GLU A 75 15.72 -12.30 9.11
N ALA A 76 14.58 -11.73 9.49
CA ALA A 76 14.20 -11.54 10.87
C ALA A 76 12.67 -11.63 11.01
N VAL A 77 12.22 -12.49 11.90
CA VAL A 77 10.82 -12.62 12.35
C VAL A 77 10.81 -12.61 13.87
N ASP A 78 10.01 -11.75 14.48
CA ASP A 78 9.89 -11.64 15.93
C ASP A 78 8.56 -12.21 16.49
N VAL A 79 7.82 -12.92 15.68
CA VAL A 79 6.60 -13.64 16.06
C VAL A 79 6.98 -15.07 16.47
N PRO A 80 6.80 -15.48 17.76
CA PRO A 80 7.26 -16.80 18.24
C PRO A 80 6.59 -18.00 17.55
N SER A 81 5.37 -17.81 17.03
CA SER A 81 4.65 -18.83 16.23
C SER A 81 4.17 -18.20 14.93
N PRO A 82 5.08 -18.05 13.93
CA PRO A 82 4.78 -17.32 12.71
C PRO A 82 3.76 -18.07 11.84
N ARG A 83 3.08 -17.32 10.99
CA ARG A 83 2.15 -17.85 9.98
C ARG A 83 2.93 -18.27 8.75
N LEU A 84 2.79 -19.50 8.35
CA LEU A 84 3.30 -20.04 7.10
C LEU A 84 2.15 -20.12 6.10
N SER A 85 2.38 -19.71 4.87
CA SER A 85 1.36 -19.74 3.83
C SER A 85 1.94 -20.14 2.49
N TRP A 86 1.09 -20.68 1.63
CA TRP A 86 1.37 -21.08 0.26
C TRP A 86 0.13 -20.92 -0.60
N ILE A 87 0.30 -20.94 -1.90
CA ILE A 87 -0.82 -21.12 -2.85
C ILE A 87 -0.72 -22.50 -3.48
N VAL A 88 -1.81 -22.94 -4.08
CA VAL A 88 -1.84 -24.23 -4.79
C VAL A 88 -2.00 -23.97 -6.28
N ARG A 89 -1.05 -24.45 -7.07
CA ARG A 89 -1.10 -24.42 -8.53
C ARG A 89 -1.55 -25.77 -9.09
N THR A 90 -2.28 -25.70 -10.19
CA THR A 90 -2.60 -26.82 -11.04
C THR A 90 -2.54 -26.35 -12.49
N ASP A 91 -2.43 -27.27 -13.44
CA ASP A 91 -2.61 -26.94 -14.86
C ASP A 91 -4.08 -26.51 -15.07
N SER A 92 -4.29 -25.39 -15.78
CA SER A 92 -5.62 -24.85 -16.06
C SER A 92 -6.49 -25.79 -16.91
N THR A 93 -5.89 -26.78 -17.55
CA THR A 93 -6.57 -27.86 -18.28
C THR A 93 -7.05 -29.01 -17.38
N VAL A 94 -6.67 -29.00 -16.08
CA VAL A 94 -7.04 -30.01 -15.10
C VAL A 94 -8.19 -29.49 -14.24
N TYR A 95 -9.37 -30.03 -14.43
CA TYR A 95 -10.59 -29.55 -13.79
C TYR A 95 -10.88 -30.24 -12.45
N GLY A 96 -11.65 -29.53 -11.61
CA GLY A 96 -12.18 -30.08 -10.37
C GLY A 96 -11.17 -30.35 -9.28
N GLN A 97 -9.97 -29.79 -9.36
CA GLN A 97 -8.95 -29.97 -8.34
C GLN A 97 -9.15 -29.05 -7.15
N CYS A 98 -8.81 -29.55 -5.98
CA CYS A 98 -8.73 -28.80 -4.73
C CYS A 98 -7.67 -29.42 -3.82
N GLN A 99 -7.19 -28.65 -2.86
CA GLN A 99 -6.39 -29.17 -1.77
C GLN A 99 -7.31 -29.92 -0.78
N SER A 100 -7.06 -31.22 -0.56
CA SER A 100 -7.78 -32.03 0.42
C SER A 100 -7.01 -32.26 1.73
N GLY A 101 -5.73 -31.92 1.73
CA GLY A 101 -4.87 -32.00 2.91
C GLY A 101 -3.51 -31.33 2.64
N TRP A 102 -2.75 -31.17 3.71
CA TRP A 102 -1.42 -30.59 3.67
C TRP A 102 -0.51 -31.23 4.72
N GLN A 103 0.81 -31.07 4.54
CA GLN A 103 1.83 -31.41 5.53
C GLN A 103 2.96 -30.40 5.42
N VAL A 104 3.34 -29.81 6.55
CA VAL A 104 4.49 -28.91 6.69
C VAL A 104 5.59 -29.62 7.45
N GLN A 105 6.81 -29.50 6.97
CA GLN A 105 8.02 -29.91 7.67
C GLN A 105 8.92 -28.71 7.88
N VAL A 106 9.47 -28.56 9.10
CA VAL A 106 10.42 -27.52 9.48
C VAL A 106 11.66 -28.14 10.11
N ALA A 107 12.81 -27.72 9.67
CA ALA A 107 14.11 -28.16 10.19
C ALA A 107 15.01 -26.96 10.54
N SER A 108 16.01 -27.17 11.39
CA SER A 108 16.99 -26.16 11.78
C SER A 108 18.06 -25.87 10.71
N SER A 109 18.10 -26.68 9.64
CA SER A 109 18.94 -26.45 8.47
C SER A 109 18.33 -27.03 7.21
N GLU A 110 18.73 -26.50 6.05
CA GLU A 110 18.31 -27.03 4.76
C GLU A 110 18.74 -28.48 4.56
N GLU A 111 19.95 -28.81 5.00
CA GLU A 111 20.51 -30.16 4.89
C GLU A 111 19.67 -31.19 5.67
N LEU A 112 19.23 -30.87 6.89
CA LEU A 112 18.35 -31.73 7.65
C LEU A 112 17.00 -31.91 6.96
N LEU A 113 16.43 -30.81 6.43
CA LEU A 113 15.19 -30.85 5.68
C LEU A 113 15.31 -31.71 4.41
N ARG A 114 16.42 -31.59 3.67
CA ARG A 114 16.71 -32.38 2.47
C ARG A 114 16.85 -33.87 2.76
N ARG A 115 17.41 -34.21 3.92
CA ARG A 115 17.49 -35.61 4.42
C ARG A 115 16.15 -36.11 5.02
N GLY A 116 15.09 -35.32 4.98
CA GLY A 116 13.77 -35.68 5.52
C GLY A 116 13.68 -35.64 7.05
N ARG A 117 14.62 -34.95 7.72
CA ARG A 117 14.66 -34.79 9.18
C ARG A 117 14.09 -33.41 9.57
N ALA A 118 12.83 -33.38 9.92
CA ALA A 118 12.13 -32.19 10.42
C ALA A 118 12.29 -32.07 11.94
N ASP A 119 13.48 -31.69 12.42
CA ASP A 119 13.84 -31.65 13.83
C ASP A 119 13.11 -30.57 14.64
N ARG A 120 12.48 -29.59 13.95
CA ARG A 120 11.67 -28.53 14.56
C ARG A 120 10.19 -28.83 14.56
N TRP A 121 9.63 -29.23 13.42
CA TRP A 121 8.21 -29.53 13.27
C TRP A 121 7.91 -30.43 12.08
N ASP A 122 7.13 -31.47 12.31
CA ASP A 122 6.42 -32.19 11.27
C ASP A 122 4.95 -32.23 11.65
N SER A 123 4.09 -31.59 10.90
CA SER A 123 2.65 -31.56 11.16
C SER A 123 1.98 -32.93 10.96
N GLY A 124 2.66 -33.88 10.31
CA GLY A 124 2.00 -35.00 9.71
C GLY A 124 1.00 -34.54 8.64
N ARG A 125 0.26 -35.50 8.06
CA ARG A 125 -0.85 -35.16 7.15
C ARG A 125 -2.02 -34.57 7.94
N VAL A 126 -2.40 -33.34 7.60
CA VAL A 126 -3.59 -32.64 8.13
C VAL A 126 -4.63 -32.56 7.03
N GLY A 127 -5.87 -32.97 7.28
CA GLY A 127 -6.98 -32.85 6.33
C GLY A 127 -7.48 -31.39 6.25
N GLY A 128 -7.88 -30.96 5.05
CA GLY A 128 -8.50 -29.65 4.83
C GLY A 128 -7.83 -28.80 3.76
N ASP A 129 -8.50 -27.68 3.49
CA ASP A 129 -8.18 -26.73 2.43
C ASP A 129 -7.37 -25.51 2.91
N SER A 130 -6.87 -25.52 4.14
CA SER A 130 -6.10 -24.39 4.68
C SER A 130 -4.77 -24.24 3.95
N MET A 131 -4.52 -23.05 3.42
CA MET A 131 -3.26 -22.63 2.76
C MET A 131 -2.47 -21.67 3.63
N ARG A 132 -2.85 -21.52 4.89
CA ARG A 132 -2.16 -20.75 5.91
C ARG A 132 -2.28 -21.46 7.26
N VAL A 133 -1.16 -21.62 7.92
CA VAL A 133 -1.10 -22.32 9.22
C VAL A 133 -0.12 -21.59 10.15
N ARG A 134 -0.35 -21.64 11.44
CA ARG A 134 0.64 -21.21 12.42
C ARG A 134 1.68 -22.30 12.63
N TYR A 135 2.93 -21.90 12.77
CA TYR A 135 3.97 -22.81 13.21
C TYR A 135 3.58 -23.45 14.55
N GLY A 136 3.51 -24.77 14.59
CA GLY A 136 3.08 -25.56 15.74
C GLY A 136 4.16 -26.51 16.27
N GLY A 137 5.44 -26.23 15.99
CA GLY A 137 6.55 -27.06 16.39
C GLY A 137 7.13 -26.68 17.75
N LYS A 138 8.40 -27.03 17.97
CA LYS A 138 9.14 -26.67 19.17
C LYS A 138 9.20 -25.16 19.34
N PRO A 139 9.16 -24.61 20.57
CA PRO A 139 9.30 -23.18 20.82
C PRO A 139 10.56 -22.61 20.14
N LEU A 140 10.38 -21.52 19.40
CA LEU A 140 11.44 -20.81 18.71
C LEU A 140 12.08 -19.80 19.63
N ARG A 141 13.39 -19.62 19.47
CA ARG A 141 14.22 -18.68 20.21
C ARG A 141 14.83 -17.65 19.28
N SER A 142 15.30 -16.56 19.81
CA SER A 142 16.10 -15.59 19.06
C SER A 142 17.21 -16.30 18.26
N ARG A 143 17.41 -15.88 17.02
CA ARG A 143 18.45 -16.40 16.09
C ARG A 143 18.17 -17.80 15.52
N ASP A 144 17.08 -18.46 15.87
CA ASP A 144 16.76 -19.77 15.31
C ASP A 144 16.59 -19.67 13.79
N ALA A 145 17.34 -20.51 13.05
CA ALA A 145 17.13 -20.72 11.63
C ALA A 145 16.06 -21.79 11.44
N CYS A 146 15.15 -21.54 10.51
CA CYS A 146 14.06 -22.43 10.17
C CYS A 146 13.95 -22.62 8.67
N TRP A 147 14.19 -23.83 8.21
CA TRP A 147 14.00 -24.23 6.82
C TRP A 147 12.75 -25.08 6.72
N TRP A 148 11.89 -24.81 5.76
CA TRP A 148 10.61 -25.49 5.67
C TRP A 148 10.20 -25.84 4.25
N ARG A 149 9.31 -26.82 4.16
CA ARG A 149 8.67 -27.23 2.93
C ARG A 149 7.25 -27.72 3.21
N VAL A 150 6.41 -27.68 2.20
CA VAL A 150 5.04 -28.18 2.27
C VAL A 150 4.77 -29.14 1.11
N ARG A 151 3.91 -30.13 1.36
CA ARG A 151 3.25 -30.90 0.31
C ARG A 151 1.76 -30.88 0.55
N VAL A 152 1.00 -31.03 -0.52
CA VAL A 152 -0.46 -30.97 -0.48
C VAL A 152 -1.04 -32.24 -1.11
N TRP A 153 -2.27 -32.57 -0.77
CA TRP A 153 -3.01 -33.65 -1.38
C TRP A 153 -4.10 -33.09 -2.30
N ASP A 154 -4.24 -33.67 -3.49
CA ASP A 154 -5.25 -33.31 -4.47
C ASP A 154 -6.66 -33.77 -4.08
N ALA A 155 -7.66 -33.47 -4.90
CA ALA A 155 -9.04 -33.89 -4.70
C ALA A 155 -9.21 -35.44 -4.62
N GLY A 156 -8.33 -36.21 -5.26
CA GLY A 156 -8.28 -37.66 -5.22
C GLY A 156 -7.51 -38.24 -4.04
N GLY A 157 -6.99 -37.38 -3.14
CA GLY A 157 -6.20 -37.77 -1.99
C GLY A 157 -4.77 -38.23 -2.31
N ARG A 158 -4.24 -37.91 -3.48
CA ARG A 158 -2.86 -38.19 -3.90
C ARG A 158 -1.93 -37.05 -3.48
N PRO A 159 -0.75 -37.29 -2.90
CA PRO A 159 0.18 -36.27 -2.49
C PRO A 159 0.90 -35.63 -3.70
N SER A 160 1.20 -34.33 -3.61
CA SER A 160 2.17 -33.68 -4.49
C SER A 160 3.60 -34.07 -4.14
N ALA A 161 4.55 -33.72 -5.00
CA ALA A 161 5.92 -33.53 -4.56
C ALA A 161 6.00 -32.48 -3.43
N TRP A 162 7.10 -32.49 -2.66
CA TRP A 162 7.39 -31.40 -1.74
C TRP A 162 7.69 -30.11 -2.51
N SER A 163 7.34 -28.97 -1.94
CA SER A 163 7.77 -27.68 -2.43
C SER A 163 9.31 -27.56 -2.44
N ALA A 164 9.85 -26.62 -3.20
CA ALA A 164 11.21 -26.14 -2.94
C ALA A 164 11.32 -25.67 -1.46
N PRO A 165 12.49 -25.85 -0.83
CA PRO A 165 12.73 -25.31 0.50
C PRO A 165 12.58 -23.79 0.53
N ALA A 166 11.90 -23.27 1.55
CA ALA A 166 11.89 -21.88 1.94
C ALA A 166 12.45 -21.75 3.34
N HIS A 167 12.80 -20.55 3.78
CA HIS A 167 13.33 -20.34 5.11
C HIS A 167 12.76 -19.08 5.78
N TRP A 168 12.96 -18.99 7.06
CA TRP A 168 12.94 -17.76 7.84
C TRP A 168 13.96 -17.85 8.97
N HIS A 169 14.40 -16.70 9.42
CA HIS A 169 15.20 -16.62 10.62
C HIS A 169 14.45 -15.87 11.70
N MET A 170 14.58 -16.34 12.94
CA MET A 170 14.06 -15.59 14.09
C MET A 170 14.96 -14.39 14.33
N GLY A 171 14.34 -13.24 14.53
CA GLY A 171 15.02 -12.04 14.98
C GLY A 171 15.44 -12.10 16.45
N LEU A 172 15.71 -10.95 17.03
CA LEU A 172 16.02 -10.78 18.44
C LEU A 172 14.70 -10.51 19.19
N LEU A 173 14.25 -11.46 20.00
CA LEU A 173 12.91 -11.48 20.61
C LEU A 173 12.81 -10.66 21.89
N GLY A 174 13.93 -10.40 22.55
CA GLY A 174 13.98 -9.68 23.81
C GLY A 174 15.07 -8.59 23.84
N GLU A 175 14.87 -7.61 24.71
CA GLU A 175 15.87 -6.54 24.91
C GLU A 175 17.24 -7.08 25.35
N ALA A 176 17.24 -8.16 26.13
CA ALA A 176 18.47 -8.82 26.58
C ALA A 176 19.30 -9.48 25.45
N ASP A 177 18.71 -9.66 24.28
CA ASP A 177 19.41 -10.17 23.12
C ASP A 177 20.35 -9.13 22.49
N TRP A 178 20.07 -7.84 22.73
CA TRP A 178 20.89 -6.74 22.27
C TRP A 178 22.00 -6.44 23.27
N GLN A 179 23.25 -6.50 22.80
CA GLN A 179 24.44 -6.07 23.54
C GLN A 179 24.99 -4.74 23.02
N ALA A 180 24.51 -4.33 21.86
CA ALA A 180 24.84 -3.09 21.19
C ALA A 180 24.26 -1.88 21.94
N GLN A 181 24.92 -0.74 21.84
CA GLN A 181 24.48 0.55 22.37
C GLN A 181 24.03 1.44 21.21
N TRP A 182 23.07 2.32 21.48
CA TRP A 182 22.76 3.41 20.59
C TRP A 182 23.91 4.41 20.57
N ILE A 183 24.45 4.69 19.40
CA ILE A 183 25.55 5.63 19.16
C ILE A 183 25.21 6.66 18.10
N GLY A 184 25.91 7.80 18.12
CA GLY A 184 25.77 8.85 17.12
C GLY A 184 27.01 9.73 17.05
N ALA A 185 26.98 10.76 16.19
CA ALA A 185 28.07 11.68 15.99
C ALA A 185 28.21 12.65 17.19
N PRO A 186 29.41 12.94 17.68
CA PRO A 186 29.61 13.98 18.68
C PRO A 186 29.12 15.34 18.16
N GLY A 187 28.74 16.23 19.09
CA GLY A 187 28.27 17.58 18.74
C GLY A 187 26.84 17.69 18.22
N GLN A 188 26.12 16.56 18.02
CA GLN A 188 24.70 16.55 17.74
C GLN A 188 23.92 16.47 19.07
N ASP A 189 22.94 17.37 19.26
CA ASP A 189 22.12 17.38 20.46
C ASP A 189 20.91 16.45 20.34
N ASP A 190 20.49 15.81 21.45
CA ASP A 190 19.25 15.05 21.55
C ASP A 190 18.04 15.96 21.91
N GLY A 191 18.24 17.24 22.07
CA GLY A 191 17.19 18.21 22.34
C GLY A 191 16.25 18.42 21.15
N PRO A 192 15.09 19.04 21.38
CA PRO A 192 14.19 19.39 20.29
C PRO A 192 14.90 20.38 19.36
N LEU A 193 14.91 20.07 18.07
CA LEU A 193 15.37 21.02 17.06
C LEU A 193 14.41 22.22 17.06
N SER A 194 14.96 23.42 16.83
CA SER A 194 14.15 24.64 16.71
C SER A 194 13.06 24.43 15.64
N PRO A 195 11.77 24.65 15.96
CA PRO A 195 10.68 24.48 14.99
C PRO A 195 10.78 25.38 13.76
N ASP A 196 11.53 26.48 13.85
CA ASP A 196 11.70 27.47 12.78
C ASP A 196 12.86 27.17 11.83
N GLY A 197 13.61 26.06 12.07
CA GLY A 197 14.63 25.58 11.13
C GLY A 197 15.82 26.51 10.95
N THR A 198 16.11 27.37 11.92
CA THR A 198 17.20 28.37 11.86
C THR A 198 18.60 27.78 12.06
N GLU A 199 18.70 26.55 12.56
CA GLU A 199 19.98 25.86 12.72
C GLU A 199 20.48 25.31 11.38
N PRO A 200 21.77 25.48 11.06
CA PRO A 200 22.32 24.88 9.85
C PRO A 200 22.17 23.34 9.89
N PRO A 201 21.87 22.70 8.77
CA PRO A 201 21.84 21.25 8.69
C PRO A 201 23.25 20.70 8.97
N LEU A 202 23.33 19.61 9.75
CA LEU A 202 24.57 18.90 9.99
C LEU A 202 24.83 17.87 8.89
N PRO A 203 26.09 17.67 8.47
CA PRO A 203 26.44 16.63 7.51
C PRO A 203 26.03 15.24 8.01
N ALA A 204 25.61 14.39 7.09
CA ALA A 204 25.34 12.99 7.37
C ALA A 204 26.61 12.27 7.87
N PRO A 205 26.63 11.71 9.09
CA PRO A 205 27.82 11.10 9.64
C PRO A 205 28.11 9.74 8.97
N LEU A 206 29.42 9.49 8.77
CA LEU A 206 29.97 8.17 8.51
C LEU A 206 30.40 7.55 9.85
N LEU A 207 29.94 6.33 10.12
CA LEU A 207 30.36 5.56 11.29
C LEU A 207 31.06 4.27 10.83
N ARG A 208 32.17 3.91 11.43
CA ARG A 208 32.89 2.66 11.10
C ARG A 208 33.50 1.99 12.32
N LYS A 209 33.71 0.67 12.21
CA LYS A 209 34.49 -0.13 13.17
C LYS A 209 35.25 -1.24 12.43
N SER A 210 36.56 -1.30 12.64
CA SER A 210 37.38 -2.44 12.25
C SER A 210 37.25 -3.56 13.28
N PHE A 211 37.27 -4.80 12.81
CA PHE A 211 37.26 -6.01 13.64
C PHE A 211 37.99 -7.15 12.93
N GLU A 212 38.42 -8.13 13.71
CA GLU A 212 39.17 -9.28 13.18
C GLU A 212 38.26 -10.52 13.14
N VAL A 213 38.29 -11.24 12.03
CA VAL A 213 37.81 -12.62 11.94
C VAL A 213 39.00 -13.56 12.08
N ALA A 214 39.01 -14.38 13.12
CA ALA A 214 40.17 -15.19 13.51
C ALA A 214 40.72 -16.04 12.34
N PRO A 215 41.99 -15.89 12.02
CA PRO A 215 42.62 -16.70 10.95
C PRO A 215 42.49 -18.21 11.23
N GLY A 216 42.20 -18.98 10.18
CA GLY A 216 42.10 -20.44 10.25
C GLY A 216 40.77 -20.98 10.80
N ARG A 217 39.83 -20.10 11.20
CA ARG A 217 38.48 -20.52 11.59
C ARG A 217 37.51 -20.29 10.42
N LYS A 218 36.65 -21.23 10.19
CA LYS A 218 35.64 -21.10 9.12
C LYS A 218 34.38 -20.49 9.67
N VAL A 219 33.95 -19.34 9.12
CA VAL A 219 32.65 -18.76 9.39
C VAL A 219 31.58 -19.65 8.73
N VAL A 220 30.60 -20.09 9.50
CA VAL A 220 29.46 -20.89 9.01
C VAL A 220 28.18 -20.08 8.93
N SER A 221 28.07 -18.99 9.70
CA SER A 221 26.97 -18.05 9.62
C SER A 221 27.39 -16.71 10.20
N ALA A 222 27.05 -15.62 9.51
CA ALA A 222 27.20 -14.27 10.04
C ALA A 222 25.98 -13.43 9.70
N ARG A 223 25.40 -12.81 10.71
CA ARG A 223 24.18 -12.00 10.58
C ARG A 223 24.33 -10.68 11.31
N VAL A 224 23.96 -9.59 10.62
CA VAL A 224 23.91 -8.27 11.22
C VAL A 224 22.46 -7.85 11.48
N TYR A 225 22.17 -7.43 12.71
CA TYR A 225 20.92 -6.80 13.13
C TYR A 225 21.20 -5.31 13.28
N VAL A 226 20.45 -4.46 12.55
CA VAL A 226 20.79 -3.04 12.47
C VAL A 226 19.59 -2.16 12.26
N THR A 227 19.62 -0.98 12.85
CA THR A 227 18.77 0.13 12.46
C THR A 227 19.47 1.46 12.70
N GLY A 228 19.20 2.41 11.81
CA GLY A 228 19.64 3.80 11.93
C GLY A 228 18.42 4.72 11.88
N LEU A 229 18.23 5.51 12.88
CA LEU A 229 17.19 6.54 12.93
C LEU A 229 17.81 7.89 12.55
N GLY A 230 17.38 8.67 11.52
CA GLY A 230 16.23 8.51 10.62
C GLY A 230 16.37 7.50 9.46
N TYR A 231 17.35 7.58 8.58
CA TYR A 231 17.65 6.57 7.56
C TYR A 231 19.09 6.11 7.69
N PHE A 232 19.41 4.94 7.12
CA PHE A 232 20.78 4.46 7.10
C PHE A 232 21.09 3.69 5.81
N GLU A 233 22.37 3.69 5.47
CA GLU A 233 22.97 2.72 4.55
C GLU A 233 24.05 1.94 5.32
N LEU A 234 24.00 0.61 5.24
CA LEU A 234 24.98 -0.28 5.87
C LEU A 234 26.04 -0.70 4.86
N TYR A 235 27.29 -0.76 5.29
CA TYR A 235 28.44 -1.18 4.51
C TYR A 235 29.24 -2.25 5.22
N LEU A 236 29.83 -3.17 4.47
CA LEU A 236 30.78 -4.17 4.96
C LEU A 236 31.92 -4.32 3.94
N ASN A 237 33.14 -4.12 4.39
CA ASN A 237 34.37 -4.23 3.56
C ASN A 237 34.33 -3.37 2.29
N GLY A 238 33.75 -2.18 2.35
CA GLY A 238 33.64 -1.22 1.25
C GLY A 238 32.40 -1.36 0.38
N GLU A 239 31.59 -2.40 0.59
CA GLU A 239 30.40 -2.66 -0.22
C GLU A 239 29.11 -2.40 0.57
N LYS A 240 28.09 -1.79 -0.08
CA LYS A 240 26.77 -1.63 0.52
C LYS A 240 26.12 -3.01 0.76
N VAL A 241 25.53 -3.18 1.94
CA VAL A 241 24.80 -4.39 2.31
C VAL A 241 23.31 -4.23 1.97
N GLY A 242 22.76 -5.19 1.24
CA GLY A 242 21.37 -5.19 0.82
C GLY A 242 21.07 -4.25 -0.36
N ARG A 243 19.82 -4.25 -0.79
CA ARG A 243 19.30 -3.41 -1.88
C ARG A 243 18.32 -2.36 -1.39
N ASP A 244 18.03 -2.36 -0.10
CA ASP A 244 17.05 -1.49 0.50
C ASP A 244 17.54 -0.04 0.49
N VAL A 245 16.61 0.88 0.29
CA VAL A 245 16.83 2.32 0.36
C VAL A 245 15.83 2.91 1.35
N LEU A 246 16.10 4.11 1.86
CA LEU A 246 15.21 4.81 2.78
C LEU A 246 14.78 3.93 3.99
N ALA A 247 15.69 3.07 4.46
CA ALA A 247 15.47 2.18 5.61
C ALA A 247 15.78 2.89 6.94
N PRO A 248 15.06 2.56 8.03
CA PRO A 248 13.98 1.59 8.17
C PRO A 248 12.62 2.14 7.75
N ASN A 249 11.59 1.26 7.73
CA ASN A 249 10.20 1.67 7.52
C ASN A 249 9.73 2.69 8.56
N GLN A 250 8.82 3.57 8.16
CA GLN A 250 8.28 4.60 9.03
C GLN A 250 7.35 4.01 10.10
N THR A 251 7.54 4.44 11.36
CA THR A 251 6.70 4.09 12.52
C THR A 251 6.62 5.28 13.49
N ASN A 252 5.88 5.14 14.59
CA ASN A 252 6.02 6.00 15.76
C ASN A 252 7.22 5.50 16.59
N TYR A 253 8.42 6.04 16.34
CA TYR A 253 9.67 5.55 16.93
C TYR A 253 9.84 5.90 18.38
N ASP A 254 9.40 7.09 18.78
CA ASP A 254 9.71 7.68 20.10
C ASP A 254 8.60 8.67 20.49
N LYS A 255 8.65 9.14 21.73
CA LYS A 255 7.94 10.34 22.17
C LYS A 255 8.68 11.60 21.69
N ARG A 256 7.92 12.59 21.22
CA ARG A 256 8.51 13.83 20.73
C ARG A 256 8.82 14.77 21.90
N PRO A 257 10.08 15.17 22.11
CA PRO A 257 10.42 16.15 23.10
C PRO A 257 9.79 17.51 22.76
N GLY A 258 9.29 18.23 23.75
CA GLY A 258 8.72 19.57 23.57
C GLY A 258 7.32 19.61 22.93
N LEU A 259 6.67 18.48 22.72
CA LEU A 259 5.32 18.44 22.14
C LEU A 259 4.31 19.26 22.95
N ALA A 260 4.39 19.19 24.28
CA ALA A 260 3.55 19.97 25.20
C ALA A 260 3.74 21.50 25.07
N ASP A 261 4.92 21.93 24.62
CA ASP A 261 5.28 23.35 24.48
C ASP A 261 4.81 23.95 23.16
N CYS A 262 4.41 23.10 22.18
CA CYS A 262 3.99 23.53 20.85
C CYS A 262 2.59 24.13 20.80
N GLY A 263 1.83 24.12 21.89
CA GLY A 263 0.46 24.60 21.92
C GLY A 263 -0.49 23.80 21.00
N ILE A 264 -0.05 22.67 20.49
CA ILE A 264 -0.86 21.70 19.76
C ILE A 264 -1.53 20.82 20.81
N PRO A 265 -2.85 20.81 20.91
CA PRO A 265 -3.54 20.05 21.94
C PRO A 265 -3.60 18.56 21.59
N VAL A 266 -2.48 17.97 21.23
CA VAL A 266 -2.35 16.57 20.80
C VAL A 266 -1.46 15.85 21.79
N GLU A 267 -1.97 14.76 22.33
CA GLU A 267 -1.21 13.93 23.25
C GLU A 267 -0.47 12.84 22.46
N ASP A 268 0.83 12.76 22.69
CA ASP A 268 1.68 11.65 22.27
C ASP A 268 1.48 10.48 23.26
N ASN A 269 0.24 9.99 23.36
CA ASN A 269 -0.15 8.86 24.22
C ASN A 269 -0.67 7.72 23.34
N PHE A 270 0.27 6.95 22.80
CA PHE A 270 -0.01 5.84 21.90
C PHE A 270 0.06 4.50 22.62
N ARG A 271 -0.70 3.54 22.12
CA ARG A 271 -0.73 2.16 22.62
C ARG A 271 0.64 1.49 22.54
N GLU A 272 1.41 1.74 21.47
CA GLU A 272 2.74 1.16 21.26
C GLU A 272 3.62 2.12 20.43
N TYR A 273 4.94 2.10 20.77
CA TYR A 273 6.00 2.73 19.99
C TYR A 273 6.93 1.63 19.49
N THR A 274 7.36 1.72 18.24
CA THR A 274 8.13 0.68 17.60
C THR A 274 9.30 1.24 16.81
N VAL A 275 10.47 0.63 16.98
CA VAL A 275 11.66 0.91 16.19
C VAL A 275 11.95 -0.32 15.32
N PRO A 276 11.72 -0.27 14.00
CA PRO A 276 12.01 -1.37 13.11
C PRO A 276 13.54 -1.56 12.98
N TYR A 277 14.01 -2.80 13.08
CA TYR A 277 15.36 -3.17 12.70
C TYR A 277 15.34 -4.16 11.54
N LEU A 278 16.39 -4.14 10.73
CA LEU A 278 16.60 -5.07 9.63
C LEU A 278 17.67 -6.09 10.01
N ALA A 279 17.61 -7.26 9.38
CA ALA A 279 18.67 -8.25 9.49
C ALA A 279 19.15 -8.63 8.10
N TYR A 280 20.46 -8.84 7.97
CA TYR A 280 21.10 -9.26 6.73
C TYR A 280 22.04 -10.42 6.98
N ASP A 281 21.97 -11.45 6.14
CA ASP A 281 23.01 -12.47 6.08
C ASP A 281 24.24 -11.89 5.37
N VAL A 282 25.37 -11.90 6.06
CA VAL A 282 26.64 -11.36 5.59
C VAL A 282 27.75 -12.42 5.59
N THR A 283 27.39 -13.70 5.70
CA THR A 283 28.31 -14.82 5.81
C THR A 283 29.39 -14.80 4.71
N GLU A 284 28.98 -14.67 3.46
CA GLU A 284 29.87 -14.69 2.32
C GLU A 284 30.66 -13.37 2.10
N ARG A 285 30.36 -12.33 2.89
CA ARG A 285 31.04 -11.03 2.80
C ARG A 285 32.19 -10.88 3.80
N LEU A 286 32.30 -11.77 4.79
CA LEU A 286 33.38 -11.77 5.75
C LEU A 286 34.65 -12.42 5.18
N ARG A 287 35.77 -11.86 5.56
CA ARG A 287 37.12 -12.32 5.16
C ARG A 287 37.90 -12.74 6.41
N SER A 288 38.81 -13.66 6.28
CA SER A 288 39.79 -13.96 7.34
C SER A 288 40.69 -12.74 7.56
N GLY A 289 40.96 -12.38 8.80
CA GLY A 289 41.70 -11.19 9.17
C GLY A 289 40.79 -9.95 9.35
N GLU A 290 41.34 -8.78 9.02
CA GLU A 290 40.64 -7.50 9.21
C GLU A 290 39.41 -7.38 8.33
N ASN A 291 38.31 -6.96 8.94
CA ASN A 291 37.04 -6.58 8.32
C ASN A 291 36.58 -5.23 8.86
N VAL A 292 35.75 -4.54 8.11
CA VAL A 292 35.20 -3.22 8.51
C VAL A 292 33.71 -3.19 8.29
N ILE A 293 32.94 -2.90 9.35
CA ILE A 293 31.52 -2.58 9.27
C ILE A 293 31.35 -1.07 9.40
N GLY A 294 30.45 -0.48 8.60
CA GLY A 294 30.17 0.94 8.68
C GLY A 294 28.75 1.29 8.26
N ALA A 295 28.34 2.50 8.63
CA ALA A 295 27.04 3.05 8.27
C ALA A 295 27.14 4.54 7.92
N MET A 296 26.30 4.97 6.97
CA MET A 296 26.01 6.39 6.75
C MET A 296 24.60 6.64 7.27
N LEU A 297 24.39 7.73 8.03
CA LEU A 297 23.08 8.07 8.59
C LEU A 297 22.52 9.32 7.93
N GLY A 298 21.22 9.28 7.59
CA GLY A 298 20.44 10.44 7.16
C GLY A 298 19.40 10.87 8.19
N ASN A 299 18.77 12.01 7.94
CA ASN A 299 17.77 12.57 8.87
C ASN A 299 16.41 11.85 8.80
N GLY A 300 15.93 11.51 7.60
CA GLY A 300 14.67 10.80 7.39
C GLY A 300 13.49 11.43 8.13
N PHE A 301 12.53 10.61 8.54
CA PHE A 301 11.40 11.04 9.39
C PHE A 301 11.74 11.17 10.87
N TYR A 302 12.90 10.73 11.31
CA TYR A 302 13.29 10.82 12.72
C TYR A 302 13.78 12.22 13.10
N ASN A 303 14.52 12.88 12.20
CA ASN A 303 15.08 14.22 12.41
C ASN A 303 14.54 15.19 11.33
N VAL A 304 13.24 15.22 11.16
CA VAL A 304 12.61 16.04 10.13
C VAL A 304 12.34 17.45 10.63
N ARG A 305 12.64 18.44 9.79
CA ARG A 305 12.32 19.85 9.99
C ARG A 305 11.21 20.27 9.05
N GLY A 306 10.13 20.81 9.58
CA GLY A 306 9.03 21.26 8.75
C GLY A 306 7.83 21.75 9.55
N ARG A 307 6.96 22.48 8.90
CA ARG A 307 5.80 23.13 9.52
C ARG A 307 4.80 22.15 10.16
N TRP A 308 4.74 20.92 9.61
CA TRP A 308 3.77 19.90 10.01
C TRP A 308 4.40 18.74 10.78
N THR A 309 5.70 18.83 11.06
CA THR A 309 6.48 17.73 11.60
C THR A 309 7.34 18.22 12.77
N MET A 310 7.61 17.32 13.70
CA MET A 310 8.55 17.54 14.79
C MET A 310 9.56 16.42 14.81
N ALA A 311 10.85 16.77 14.95
CA ALA A 311 11.90 15.80 15.13
C ALA A 311 11.75 15.03 16.44
N TYR A 312 12.16 13.77 16.44
CA TYR A 312 12.32 12.97 17.65
C TYR A 312 13.71 13.21 18.30
N GLY A 313 14.72 13.53 17.50
CA GLY A 313 16.09 13.78 17.91
C GLY A 313 17.09 13.62 16.79
N SER A 314 18.38 13.67 17.09
CA SER A 314 19.47 13.50 16.15
C SER A 314 19.59 12.06 15.63
N PRO A 315 20.14 11.85 14.41
CA PRO A 315 20.37 10.51 13.86
C PRO A 315 21.22 9.64 14.78
N ARG A 316 20.88 8.36 14.87
CA ARG A 316 21.54 7.38 15.73
C ARG A 316 21.50 5.99 15.16
N LEU A 317 22.49 5.18 15.52
CA LEU A 317 22.68 3.81 15.05
C LEU A 317 22.67 2.84 16.20
N ILE A 318 22.04 1.68 16.02
CA ILE A 318 22.32 0.46 16.78
C ILE A 318 22.60 -0.67 15.78
N ALA A 319 23.71 -1.38 16.00
CA ALA A 319 24.14 -2.48 15.11
C ALA A 319 24.81 -3.59 15.92
N GLN A 320 24.45 -4.84 15.60
CA GLN A 320 25.00 -6.04 16.21
C GLN A 320 25.26 -7.09 15.12
N LEU A 321 26.53 -7.34 14.81
CA LEU A 321 26.95 -8.41 13.95
C LEU A 321 27.29 -9.64 14.82
N GLU A 322 26.71 -10.78 14.49
CA GLU A 322 26.95 -12.06 15.15
C GLU A 322 27.59 -13.03 14.16
N ILE A 323 28.70 -13.62 14.55
CA ILE A 323 29.50 -14.54 13.73
C ILE A 323 29.52 -15.89 14.44
N VAL A 324 29.20 -16.95 13.72
CA VAL A 324 29.25 -18.34 14.22
C VAL A 324 30.29 -19.09 13.41
N TYR A 325 31.19 -19.75 14.09
CA TYR A 325 32.27 -20.54 13.51
C TYR A 325 31.93 -22.04 13.46
N ASP A 326 32.68 -22.83 12.70
CA ASP A 326 32.47 -24.28 12.50
C ASP A 326 32.71 -25.11 13.76
N ASP A 327 33.46 -24.57 14.73
CA ASP A 327 33.65 -25.16 16.07
C ASP A 327 32.49 -24.87 17.03
N GLY A 328 31.47 -24.11 16.59
CA GLY A 328 30.32 -23.70 17.37
C GLY A 328 30.56 -22.48 18.25
N SER A 329 31.76 -21.92 18.27
CA SER A 329 32.04 -20.68 18.98
C SER A 329 31.38 -19.48 18.29
N GLN A 330 31.14 -18.40 19.05
CA GLN A 330 30.45 -17.20 18.57
C GLN A 330 31.29 -15.97 18.91
N GLU A 331 31.21 -15.00 18.01
CA GLU A 331 31.79 -13.67 18.19
C GLU A 331 30.74 -12.60 17.88
N ARG A 332 30.82 -11.44 18.55
CA ARG A 332 29.93 -10.32 18.33
C ARG A 332 30.69 -9.03 18.14
N VAL A 333 30.30 -8.29 17.12
CA VAL A 333 30.75 -6.92 16.89
C VAL A 333 29.55 -6.01 17.07
N VAL A 334 29.61 -5.14 18.07
CA VAL A 334 28.47 -4.31 18.48
C VAL A 334 28.78 -2.83 18.29
N SER A 335 27.75 -2.02 18.12
CA SER A 335 27.87 -0.58 18.18
C SER A 335 28.12 -0.15 19.64
N ASP A 336 29.20 0.61 19.85
CA ASP A 336 29.67 1.12 21.12
C ASP A 336 30.53 2.37 20.89
N PRO A 337 30.99 3.09 21.93
CA PRO A 337 31.83 4.29 21.80
C PRO A 337 33.21 4.06 21.15
N THR A 338 33.60 2.83 20.84
CA THR A 338 34.86 2.57 20.11
C THR A 338 34.70 2.71 18.60
N TRP A 339 33.48 2.85 18.09
CA TRP A 339 33.25 3.18 16.68
C TRP A 339 33.82 4.57 16.37
N LYS A 340 34.35 4.71 15.18
CA LYS A 340 34.87 5.98 14.66
C LYS A 340 33.81 6.71 13.86
N VAL A 341 33.80 8.05 13.94
CA VAL A 341 32.83 8.92 13.27
C VAL A 341 33.54 10.05 12.57
N ALA A 342 33.12 10.36 11.33
CA ALA A 342 33.51 11.54 10.58
C ALA A 342 32.32 12.11 9.79
N GLU A 343 32.46 13.35 9.32
CA GLU A 343 31.50 13.93 8.39
C GLU A 343 31.61 13.27 7.02
N GLY A 344 30.45 12.97 6.41
CA GLY A 344 30.35 12.41 5.08
C GLY A 344 30.21 13.46 3.96
N PRO A 345 30.14 13.00 2.69
CA PRO A 345 29.93 13.86 1.53
C PRO A 345 28.52 14.42 1.43
N VAL A 346 27.51 13.83 2.07
CA VAL A 346 26.15 14.39 2.19
C VAL A 346 26.22 15.53 3.20
N ARG A 347 26.26 16.77 2.72
CA ARG A 347 26.43 17.97 3.54
C ARG A 347 25.13 18.48 4.14
N MET A 348 24.03 18.13 3.49
CA MET A 348 22.66 18.36 3.97
C MET A 348 21.75 17.30 3.37
N ASP A 349 20.89 16.72 4.17
CA ASP A 349 19.74 15.95 3.73
C ASP A 349 18.50 16.35 4.55
N GLN A 350 17.41 16.56 3.86
CA GLN A 350 16.10 16.85 4.47
C GLN A 350 15.02 16.28 3.56
N ILE A 351 14.09 15.58 4.15
CA ILE A 351 13.08 14.86 3.41
C ILE A 351 12.21 15.77 2.52
N TYR A 352 12.04 17.04 2.91
CA TYR A 352 11.26 18.03 2.17
C TYR A 352 12.11 19.05 1.39
N ALA A 353 13.36 19.30 1.83
CA ALA A 353 14.21 20.30 1.21
C ALA A 353 15.11 19.72 0.12
N GLY A 354 15.54 18.49 0.28
CA GLY A 354 16.40 17.82 -0.67
C GLY A 354 17.74 17.39 -0.09
N GLU A 355 18.75 17.24 -0.95
CA GLU A 355 20.09 16.78 -0.58
C GLU A 355 21.17 17.66 -1.23
N GLU A 356 22.19 18.02 -0.46
CA GLU A 356 23.44 18.58 -0.96
C GLU A 356 24.58 17.60 -0.76
N TYR A 357 25.20 17.17 -1.85
CA TYR A 357 26.33 16.26 -1.85
C TYR A 357 27.58 16.93 -2.40
N ASP A 358 28.68 16.89 -1.65
CA ASP A 358 29.98 17.37 -2.09
C ASP A 358 30.97 16.20 -2.24
N ALA A 359 31.20 15.79 -3.49
CA ALA A 359 32.08 14.68 -3.78
C ALA A 359 33.56 14.92 -3.37
N ARG A 360 33.96 16.17 -3.17
CA ARG A 360 35.30 16.51 -2.63
C ARG A 360 35.47 16.12 -1.15
N CYS A 361 34.34 15.90 -0.45
CA CYS A 361 34.30 15.42 0.93
C CYS A 361 34.20 13.86 1.00
N GLU A 362 34.21 13.17 -0.10
CA GLU A 362 34.31 11.71 -0.10
C GLU A 362 35.61 11.26 0.56
N GLN A 363 35.53 10.18 1.30
CA GLN A 363 36.70 9.54 1.91
C GLN A 363 36.85 8.14 1.31
N PRO A 364 37.54 8.02 0.14
CA PRO A 364 37.65 6.75 -0.57
C PRO A 364 38.19 5.62 0.33
N GLY A 365 37.49 4.48 0.34
CA GLY A 365 37.88 3.34 1.18
C GLY A 365 37.51 3.49 2.65
N TRP A 366 36.75 4.50 3.06
CA TRP A 366 36.40 4.74 4.46
C TRP A 366 35.85 3.52 5.23
N CYS A 367 35.21 2.60 4.54
CA CYS A 367 34.66 1.36 5.10
C CYS A 367 35.40 0.11 4.62
N ALA A 368 36.63 0.24 4.13
CA ALA A 368 37.50 -0.88 3.74
C ALA A 368 38.59 -1.14 4.77
N PRO A 369 39.14 -2.39 4.85
CA PRO A 369 40.32 -2.71 5.62
C PRO A 369 41.52 -1.82 5.27
N GLY A 370 42.33 -1.48 6.25
CA GLY A 370 43.54 -0.68 6.06
C GLY A 370 43.33 0.81 5.91
N PHE A 371 42.09 1.35 6.03
CA PHE A 371 41.84 2.78 6.05
C PHE A 371 42.32 3.40 7.36
N ASP A 372 43.09 4.51 7.29
CA ASP A 372 43.53 5.25 8.48
C ASP A 372 42.42 6.16 9.00
N ASP A 373 41.80 5.74 10.11
CA ASP A 373 40.76 6.50 10.84
C ASP A 373 41.30 7.19 12.11
N SER A 374 42.61 7.37 12.25
CA SER A 374 43.22 7.96 13.44
C SER A 374 42.76 9.41 13.68
N ALA A 375 42.41 10.13 12.62
CA ALA A 375 41.86 11.50 12.69
C ALA A 375 40.35 11.53 13.00
N TRP A 376 39.66 10.41 12.95
CA TRP A 376 38.22 10.34 13.22
C TRP A 376 37.94 10.40 14.71
N GLN A 377 36.83 11.03 15.07
CA GLN A 377 36.37 11.08 16.45
C GLN A 377 35.75 9.72 16.86
N ASN A 378 35.64 9.51 18.15
CA ASN A 378 34.86 8.37 18.65
C ASN A 378 33.37 8.70 18.63
N ALA A 379 32.55 7.69 18.37
CA ALA A 379 31.10 7.78 18.54
C ALA A 379 30.74 8.08 20.00
N VAL A 380 29.60 8.73 20.20
CA VAL A 380 29.08 9.00 21.55
C VAL A 380 27.80 8.18 21.78
N PRO A 381 27.57 7.71 23.02
CA PRO A 381 26.31 7.07 23.38
C PRO A 381 25.12 8.01 23.15
N ARG A 382 24.00 7.46 22.67
CA ARG A 382 22.74 8.17 22.51
C ARG A 382 21.65 7.56 23.39
N ARG A 383 20.69 8.39 23.80
CA ARG A 383 19.50 7.90 24.47
C ARG A 383 18.77 6.90 23.57
N ALA A 384 18.38 5.74 24.12
CA ALA A 384 17.50 4.82 23.40
C ALA A 384 16.14 5.48 23.13
N PRO A 385 15.54 5.30 21.94
CA PRO A 385 14.15 5.67 21.72
C PRO A 385 13.22 4.97 22.71
N TYR A 386 12.05 5.54 22.94
CA TYR A 386 11.02 4.92 23.79
C TYR A 386 10.46 3.64 23.15
N GLY A 387 10.45 3.58 21.81
CA GLY A 387 9.94 2.45 21.04
C GLY A 387 10.77 1.19 21.18
N ARG A 388 10.10 0.06 21.23
CA ARG A 388 10.75 -1.26 21.25
C ARG A 388 11.35 -1.60 19.89
N LEU A 389 12.54 -2.19 19.92
CA LEU A 389 13.15 -2.80 18.74
C LEU A 389 12.30 -4.01 18.28
N ARG A 390 11.84 -3.97 17.04
CA ARG A 390 11.05 -5.02 16.39
C ARG A 390 11.64 -5.35 15.03
N ALA A 391 11.58 -6.62 14.63
CA ALA A 391 11.93 -6.96 13.27
C ALA A 391 11.00 -6.23 12.27
N GLN A 392 11.56 -5.64 11.23
CA GLN A 392 10.78 -5.00 10.19
C GLN A 392 9.91 -6.04 9.47
N ASN A 393 8.60 -5.88 9.54
CA ASN A 393 7.61 -6.80 8.99
C ASN A 393 6.88 -6.26 7.75
N GLY A 394 7.20 -5.05 7.31
CA GLY A 394 6.71 -4.44 6.07
C GLY A 394 7.74 -4.56 4.94
N PRO A 395 7.32 -4.46 3.68
CA PRO A 395 8.25 -4.42 2.55
C PRO A 395 9.18 -3.20 2.67
N ALA A 396 10.45 -3.39 2.32
CA ALA A 396 11.41 -2.30 2.24
C ALA A 396 11.20 -1.48 0.95
N ASP A 397 11.61 -0.21 0.98
CA ASP A 397 11.68 0.60 -0.23
C ASP A 397 12.89 0.20 -1.06
N ARG A 398 12.72 0.17 -2.38
CA ARG A 398 13.76 -0.19 -3.36
C ARG A 398 13.65 0.65 -4.61
N VAL A 399 14.73 0.70 -5.38
CA VAL A 399 14.66 1.13 -6.78
C VAL A 399 13.95 0.02 -7.55
N MET A 400 12.71 0.28 -7.98
CA MET A 400 11.83 -0.71 -8.59
C MET A 400 11.82 -0.61 -10.12
N GLU A 401 11.99 0.59 -10.66
CA GLU A 401 12.00 0.84 -12.10
C GLU A 401 13.09 1.86 -12.44
N VAL A 402 13.62 1.77 -13.67
CA VAL A 402 14.60 2.73 -14.21
C VAL A 402 14.08 3.26 -15.55
N LEU A 403 13.79 4.56 -15.61
CA LEU A 403 13.27 5.23 -16.78
C LEU A 403 14.40 6.01 -17.48
N LYS A 404 14.37 5.99 -18.81
CA LYS A 404 15.27 6.78 -19.65
C LYS A 404 14.59 8.08 -20.09
N PRO A 405 15.34 9.17 -20.33
CA PRO A 405 14.79 10.38 -20.92
C PRO A 405 14.09 10.11 -22.25
N VAL A 406 12.86 10.61 -22.39
CA VAL A 406 12.13 10.59 -23.66
C VAL A 406 12.34 11.90 -24.45
N LYS A 407 12.71 12.99 -23.75
CA LYS A 407 13.05 14.27 -24.37
C LYS A 407 14.13 14.97 -23.54
N VAL A 408 15.12 15.56 -24.22
CA VAL A 408 16.13 16.44 -23.64
C VAL A 408 16.10 17.76 -24.42
N GLU A 409 15.91 18.88 -23.72
CA GLU A 409 15.84 20.21 -24.27
C GLU A 409 16.97 21.08 -23.70
N LYS A 410 17.80 21.67 -24.57
CA LYS A 410 18.88 22.58 -24.15
C LYS A 410 18.34 23.99 -23.96
N LEU A 411 18.44 24.51 -22.75
CA LEU A 411 17.97 25.84 -22.38
C LEU A 411 19.08 26.91 -22.49
N GLY A 412 20.34 26.49 -22.76
CA GLY A 412 21.52 27.36 -22.83
C GLY A 412 22.18 27.56 -21.45
N GLY A 413 23.45 27.99 -21.44
CA GLY A 413 24.21 28.30 -20.22
C GLY A 413 24.43 27.10 -19.29
N GLY A 414 24.54 25.88 -19.84
CA GLY A 414 24.65 24.64 -19.04
C GLY A 414 23.32 24.21 -18.35
N ARG A 415 22.21 24.69 -18.88
CA ARG A 415 20.85 24.33 -18.39
C ARG A 415 20.16 23.44 -19.40
N TYR A 416 19.45 22.42 -18.88
CA TYR A 416 18.69 21.46 -19.65
C TYR A 416 17.36 21.17 -18.95
N ARG A 417 16.30 20.91 -19.76
CA ARG A 417 15.05 20.30 -19.28
C ARG A 417 14.98 18.88 -19.82
N VAL A 418 14.66 17.94 -18.95
CA VAL A 418 14.60 16.51 -19.26
C VAL A 418 13.23 15.99 -18.86
N ASP A 419 12.52 15.35 -19.83
CA ASP A 419 11.23 14.66 -19.63
C ASP A 419 11.46 13.15 -19.65
N PHE A 420 10.97 12.45 -18.63
CA PHE A 420 11.03 10.99 -18.51
C PHE A 420 9.72 10.30 -18.98
N GLY A 421 8.73 11.05 -19.47
CA GLY A 421 7.50 10.54 -20.10
C GLY A 421 6.39 10.18 -19.14
N GLU A 422 6.69 9.85 -17.89
CA GLU A 422 5.73 9.46 -16.86
C GLU A 422 6.13 10.07 -15.51
N THR A 423 5.15 10.44 -14.70
CA THR A 423 5.41 10.87 -13.31
C THR A 423 5.80 9.65 -12.47
N VAL A 424 6.86 9.80 -11.69
CA VAL A 424 7.36 8.78 -10.74
C VAL A 424 7.74 9.42 -9.42
N SER A 425 7.68 8.64 -8.34
CA SER A 425 8.33 8.96 -7.07
C SER A 425 9.72 8.33 -7.02
N GLY A 426 10.75 9.13 -6.68
CA GLY A 426 12.13 8.66 -6.65
C GLY A 426 13.12 9.80 -6.89
N TRP A 427 14.13 9.55 -7.71
CA TRP A 427 15.20 10.50 -7.99
C TRP A 427 15.83 10.31 -9.37
N VAL A 428 16.62 11.32 -9.78
CA VAL A 428 17.48 11.22 -10.96
C VAL A 428 18.87 10.70 -10.53
N ARG A 429 19.38 9.74 -11.30
CA ARG A 429 20.78 9.27 -11.23
C ARG A 429 21.59 9.87 -12.36
N LEU A 430 22.77 10.39 -12.03
CA LEU A 430 23.80 10.83 -12.96
C LEU A 430 24.77 9.68 -13.23
N HIS A 431 25.18 9.53 -14.47
CA HIS A 431 26.09 8.48 -14.91
C HIS A 431 27.30 9.05 -15.64
N GLY A 432 28.51 8.77 -15.15
CA GLY A 432 29.76 9.04 -15.83
C GLY A 432 30.00 10.50 -16.19
N VAL A 433 29.50 11.43 -15.40
CA VAL A 433 29.62 12.89 -15.66
C VAL A 433 31.08 13.31 -15.47
N ARG A 434 31.61 14.12 -16.38
CA ARG A 434 32.96 14.66 -16.32
C ARG A 434 32.92 16.18 -16.23
N GLY A 435 33.61 16.75 -15.26
CA GLY A 435 33.68 18.20 -15.05
C GLY A 435 34.85 18.57 -14.14
N GLU A 436 34.97 19.86 -13.86
CA GLU A 436 36.02 20.41 -13.00
C GLU A 436 35.66 20.26 -11.52
N ALA A 437 36.66 20.17 -10.66
CA ALA A 437 36.47 20.15 -9.21
C ALA A 437 35.75 21.44 -8.73
N GLY A 438 34.74 21.24 -7.87
CA GLY A 438 33.88 22.30 -7.38
C GLY A 438 32.75 22.70 -8.35
N ARG A 439 32.63 22.09 -9.52
CA ARG A 439 31.47 22.29 -10.38
C ARG A 439 30.22 21.78 -9.71
N ARG A 440 29.24 22.66 -9.52
CA ARG A 440 27.95 22.33 -8.89
C ARG A 440 26.88 22.08 -9.96
N ILE A 441 26.29 20.91 -9.94
CA ILE A 441 25.12 20.52 -10.73
C ILE A 441 23.91 20.56 -9.82
N GLU A 442 22.88 21.31 -10.20
CA GLU A 442 21.59 21.32 -9.51
C GLU A 442 20.57 20.57 -10.33
N ILE A 443 19.76 19.75 -9.64
CA ILE A 443 18.63 19.00 -10.19
C ILE A 443 17.37 19.53 -9.52
N LYS A 444 16.55 20.26 -10.25
CA LYS A 444 15.27 20.77 -9.80
C LYS A 444 14.15 19.90 -10.33
N TYR A 445 13.34 19.37 -9.44
CA TYR A 445 12.19 18.54 -9.77
C TYR A 445 10.96 19.43 -10.00
N LEU A 446 10.28 19.29 -11.16
CA LEU A 446 9.36 20.33 -11.64
C LEU A 446 7.87 20.03 -11.48
N SER A 447 7.46 18.78 -11.52
CA SER A 447 6.04 18.42 -11.71
C SER A 447 5.14 18.78 -10.54
N GLU A 448 5.68 18.94 -9.35
CA GLU A 448 4.96 19.24 -8.12
C GLU A 448 5.57 20.42 -7.36
N SER A 449 4.79 21.09 -6.51
CA SER A 449 5.23 22.22 -5.69
C SER A 449 4.54 22.23 -4.32
N PRO A 450 5.27 22.39 -3.20
CA PRO A 450 6.74 22.49 -3.14
C PRO A 450 7.39 21.11 -3.40
N ASN A 451 8.51 21.13 -4.09
CA ASN A 451 9.32 19.95 -4.33
C ASN A 451 10.78 20.32 -4.09
N GLY A 452 11.58 19.45 -3.46
CA GLY A 452 12.97 19.71 -3.15
C GLY A 452 13.87 19.74 -4.38
N SER A 453 15.16 19.95 -4.16
CA SER A 453 16.19 19.88 -5.19
C SER A 453 17.41 19.14 -4.68
N ASN A 454 18.18 18.53 -5.60
CA ASN A 454 19.50 18.00 -5.30
C ASN A 454 20.58 18.94 -5.82
N ALA A 455 21.68 19.01 -5.07
CA ALA A 455 22.90 19.64 -5.54
C ALA A 455 24.08 18.68 -5.42
N TYR A 456 24.77 18.46 -6.53
CA TYR A 456 25.96 17.65 -6.58
C TYR A 456 27.19 18.51 -6.94
N THR A 457 28.16 18.58 -6.04
CA THR A 457 29.43 19.26 -6.26
C THR A 457 30.50 18.24 -6.66
N MET A 458 31.03 18.37 -7.87
CA MET A 458 31.98 17.44 -8.45
C MET A 458 33.37 17.51 -7.80
N LYS A 459 34.05 16.38 -7.71
CA LYS A 459 35.46 16.31 -7.26
C LYS A 459 36.46 16.53 -8.40
N GLY A 460 36.05 16.27 -9.67
CA GLY A 460 36.86 16.55 -10.85
C GLY A 460 37.85 15.44 -11.22
N GLU A 461 37.71 14.25 -10.67
CA GLU A 461 38.63 13.12 -10.82
C GLU A 461 38.09 12.04 -11.79
N GLY A 462 37.76 12.41 -13.01
CA GLY A 462 37.29 11.44 -14.00
C GLY A 462 35.77 11.41 -14.17
N PRO A 463 35.18 10.25 -14.52
CA PRO A 463 33.72 10.09 -14.62
C PRO A 463 33.13 9.90 -13.22
N GLU A 464 32.07 10.64 -12.93
CA GLU A 464 31.40 10.63 -11.63
C GLU A 464 29.95 10.20 -11.75
N ASP A 465 29.50 9.37 -10.80
CA ASP A 465 28.12 8.91 -10.66
C ASP A 465 27.52 9.50 -9.38
N TYR A 466 26.24 9.88 -9.44
CA TYR A 466 25.54 10.40 -8.27
C TYR A 466 24.07 10.01 -8.29
N ALA A 467 23.53 9.66 -7.14
CA ALA A 467 22.10 9.65 -6.83
C ALA A 467 21.89 10.06 -5.37
N THR A 468 20.78 10.70 -5.08
CA THR A 468 20.39 11.02 -3.69
C THR A 468 20.18 9.75 -2.86
N ARG A 469 20.29 9.87 -1.52
CA ARG A 469 20.28 8.70 -0.61
C ARG A 469 19.12 8.72 0.38
N PHE A 470 18.78 9.91 0.93
CA PHE A 470 17.92 10.00 2.12
C PHE A 470 16.65 10.83 1.92
N THR A 471 16.28 11.10 0.66
CA THR A 471 15.05 11.76 0.27
C THR A 471 14.56 11.25 -1.08
N TRP A 472 13.35 11.62 -1.49
CA TRP A 472 12.78 11.33 -2.80
C TRP A 472 11.96 12.50 -3.30
N TYR A 473 11.58 12.48 -4.56
CA TYR A 473 10.82 13.53 -5.24
C TYR A 473 9.76 12.91 -6.12
N VAL A 474 8.74 13.70 -6.48
CA VAL A 474 7.74 13.30 -7.46
C VAL A 474 7.93 14.13 -8.71
N PHE A 475 8.20 13.50 -9.81
CA PHE A 475 8.54 14.22 -11.03
C PHE A 475 8.29 13.40 -12.30
N ARG A 476 7.97 14.10 -13.35
CA ARG A 476 8.08 13.65 -14.73
C ARG A 476 9.22 14.37 -15.43
N GLU A 477 9.38 15.66 -15.10
CA GLU A 477 10.40 16.52 -15.68
C GLU A 477 11.34 17.04 -14.61
N VAL A 478 12.61 17.27 -15.01
CA VAL A 478 13.59 17.95 -14.19
C VAL A 478 14.28 19.08 -15.00
N GLU A 479 14.69 20.12 -14.29
CA GLU A 479 15.60 21.12 -14.83
C GLU A 479 16.97 20.93 -14.19
N LEU A 480 17.99 20.77 -15.04
CA LEU A 480 19.39 20.73 -14.65
C LEU A 480 20.02 22.11 -14.85
N SER A 481 20.84 22.53 -13.91
CA SER A 481 21.70 23.69 -14.07
C SER A 481 23.14 23.35 -13.68
N GLY A 482 24.09 24.13 -14.20
CA GLY A 482 25.52 23.89 -13.95
C GLY A 482 26.11 22.66 -14.68
N TRP A 483 25.42 22.07 -15.63
CA TRP A 483 25.90 20.89 -16.34
C TRP A 483 27.21 21.18 -17.09
N PRO A 484 28.25 20.30 -16.93
CA PRO A 484 29.52 20.47 -17.63
C PRO A 484 29.42 19.95 -19.08
N GLY A 485 29.60 20.84 -20.06
CA GLY A 485 29.61 20.45 -21.45
C GLY A 485 28.24 20.15 -22.05
N GLU A 486 28.16 19.13 -22.92
CA GLU A 486 26.93 18.73 -23.57
C GLU A 486 26.32 17.50 -22.84
N LEU A 487 25.01 17.56 -22.60
CA LEU A 487 24.28 16.47 -21.97
C LEU A 487 23.91 15.40 -22.99
N HIS A 488 24.34 14.18 -22.74
CA HIS A 488 23.90 13.02 -23.51
C HIS A 488 22.81 12.25 -22.74
N PRO A 489 21.73 11.78 -23.40
CA PRO A 489 20.63 11.10 -22.72
C PRO A 489 21.05 9.90 -21.86
N GLY A 490 22.12 9.18 -22.22
CA GLY A 490 22.64 8.06 -21.44
C GLY A 490 23.32 8.43 -20.13
N GLN A 491 23.50 9.74 -19.86
CA GLN A 491 24.10 10.23 -18.60
C GLN A 491 23.06 10.45 -17.50
N LEU A 492 21.78 10.21 -17.79
CA LEU A 492 20.69 10.35 -16.84
C LEU A 492 19.72 9.18 -16.88
N THR A 493 19.26 8.77 -15.70
CA THR A 493 18.08 7.92 -15.54
C THR A 493 17.21 8.45 -14.39
N ALA A 494 15.90 8.27 -14.50
CA ALA A 494 15.02 8.39 -13.35
C ALA A 494 14.87 7.02 -12.70
N GLU A 495 15.12 6.91 -11.40
CA GLU A 495 14.92 5.73 -10.60
C GLU A 495 13.61 5.90 -9.82
N ALA A 496 12.60 5.07 -10.16
CA ALA A 496 11.35 5.04 -9.41
C ALA A 496 11.54 4.18 -8.16
N VAL A 497 11.23 4.77 -7.01
CA VAL A 497 11.43 4.17 -5.69
C VAL A 497 10.10 4.07 -4.97
N TYR A 498 9.80 2.89 -4.46
CA TYR A 498 8.61 2.62 -3.65
C TYR A 498 8.77 1.30 -2.90
N SER A 499 7.88 1.02 -1.95
CA SER A 499 7.86 -0.24 -1.19
C SER A 499 7.75 -1.44 -2.13
N ASP A 500 8.56 -2.46 -1.89
CA ASP A 500 8.65 -3.67 -2.74
C ASP A 500 7.36 -4.48 -2.70
N VAL A 501 6.37 -4.04 -3.48
CA VAL A 501 5.08 -4.70 -3.67
C VAL A 501 4.92 -5.12 -5.12
N GLU A 502 4.56 -6.37 -5.34
CA GLU A 502 4.33 -6.93 -6.67
C GLU A 502 2.96 -6.50 -7.21
N THR A 503 2.90 -6.05 -8.47
CA THR A 503 1.62 -5.86 -9.17
C THR A 503 1.08 -7.22 -9.59
N THR A 504 0.01 -7.67 -8.96
CA THR A 504 -0.56 -9.03 -9.15
C THR A 504 -1.95 -9.01 -9.77
N GLY A 505 -2.57 -7.83 -9.91
CA GLY A 505 -3.86 -7.64 -10.53
C GLY A 505 -3.77 -6.83 -11.82
N GLY A 506 -4.58 -7.16 -12.83
CA GLY A 506 -4.61 -6.46 -14.10
C GLY A 506 -6.02 -6.39 -14.71
N PHE A 507 -6.46 -5.17 -15.05
CA PHE A 507 -7.73 -4.91 -15.75
C PHE A 507 -7.49 -4.38 -17.16
N ALA A 508 -8.34 -4.79 -18.08
CA ALA A 508 -8.44 -4.16 -19.40
C ALA A 508 -9.85 -4.35 -19.97
N CYS A 509 -10.29 -3.39 -20.80
CA CYS A 509 -11.56 -3.46 -21.51
C CYS A 509 -11.46 -2.79 -22.87
N SER A 510 -12.53 -2.86 -23.65
CA SER A 510 -12.60 -2.27 -24.99
C SER A 510 -12.59 -0.73 -25.01
N ASN A 511 -12.78 -0.05 -23.88
CA ASN A 511 -12.75 1.41 -23.79
C ASN A 511 -11.36 1.91 -23.36
N PRO A 512 -10.61 2.60 -24.26
CA PRO A 512 -9.24 3.06 -23.93
C PRO A 512 -9.18 4.07 -22.79
N LEU A 513 -10.23 4.87 -22.56
CA LEU A 513 -10.25 5.84 -21.47
C LEU A 513 -10.29 5.15 -20.12
N LEU A 514 -11.10 4.12 -19.93
CA LEU A 514 -11.16 3.36 -18.69
C LEU A 514 -9.81 2.68 -18.39
N ASN A 515 -9.15 2.12 -19.41
CA ASN A 515 -7.82 1.54 -19.28
C ASN A 515 -6.79 2.61 -18.85
N ARG A 516 -6.90 3.83 -19.41
CA ARG A 516 -6.01 4.94 -19.03
C ARG A 516 -6.25 5.41 -17.61
N ILE A 517 -7.51 5.51 -17.17
CA ILE A 517 -7.88 5.88 -15.79
C ILE A 517 -7.30 4.86 -14.79
N ASP A 518 -7.46 3.56 -15.06
CA ASP A 518 -6.89 2.49 -14.24
C ASP A 518 -5.34 2.58 -14.19
N ARG A 519 -4.68 2.88 -15.31
CA ARG A 519 -3.22 3.03 -15.39
C ARG A 519 -2.70 4.22 -14.60
N ILE A 520 -3.33 5.41 -14.70
CA ILE A 520 -2.86 6.59 -13.97
C ILE A 520 -3.03 6.42 -12.45
N TRP A 521 -4.11 5.72 -12.01
CA TRP A 521 -4.26 5.39 -10.61
C TRP A 521 -3.19 4.40 -10.13
N TRP A 522 -2.93 3.34 -10.90
CA TRP A 522 -1.90 2.35 -10.57
C TRP A 522 -0.54 3.02 -10.33
N ARG A 523 -0.14 3.95 -11.20
CA ARG A 523 1.10 4.72 -11.02
C ARG A 523 1.04 5.60 -9.78
N THR A 524 -0.04 6.35 -9.60
CA THR A 524 -0.24 7.20 -8.42
C THR A 524 -0.11 6.41 -7.12
N GLN A 525 -0.68 5.21 -7.07
CA GLN A 525 -0.63 4.38 -5.87
C GLN A 525 0.80 3.94 -5.57
N LEU A 526 1.57 3.48 -6.55
CA LEU A 526 2.97 3.10 -6.36
C LEU A 526 3.80 4.29 -5.86
N ASP A 527 3.63 5.45 -6.48
CA ASP A 527 4.37 6.67 -6.13
C ASP A 527 4.10 7.14 -4.68
N ASN A 528 3.00 6.69 -4.08
CA ASN A 528 2.62 7.01 -2.70
C ASN A 528 3.01 5.92 -1.68
N MET A 529 3.58 4.79 -2.10
CA MET A 529 3.91 3.68 -1.19
C MET A 529 5.37 3.74 -0.76
N HIS A 530 5.67 4.39 0.38
CA HIS A 530 7.01 4.48 0.95
C HIS A 530 7.02 4.07 2.43
N GLY A 531 8.06 3.36 2.86
CA GLY A 531 8.20 2.94 4.26
C GLY A 531 7.09 2.01 4.74
N ALA A 532 6.48 1.24 3.82
CA ALA A 532 5.34 0.35 4.04
C ALA A 532 4.11 1.05 4.61
N VAL A 533 3.86 2.28 4.19
CA VAL A 533 2.61 3.04 4.36
C VAL A 533 2.28 3.76 3.04
N ALA A 534 1.03 4.14 2.84
CA ALA A 534 0.68 5.00 1.72
C ALA A 534 0.48 6.44 2.20
N SER A 535 1.13 7.38 1.52
CA SER A 535 0.91 8.81 1.74
C SER A 535 -0.31 9.31 0.96
N ASP A 536 -0.81 10.47 1.35
CA ASP A 536 -1.76 11.28 0.59
C ASP A 536 -1.13 11.81 -0.70
N CYS A 537 0.05 12.42 -0.56
CA CYS A 537 0.87 12.89 -1.67
C CYS A 537 2.36 12.73 -1.34
N PRO A 538 3.21 12.29 -2.31
CA PRO A 538 4.59 11.91 -2.02
C PRO A 538 5.59 13.07 -2.12
N HIS A 539 5.15 14.33 -2.18
CA HIS A 539 6.02 15.51 -2.32
C HIS A 539 5.82 16.54 -1.21
N ARG A 540 4.57 16.86 -0.82
CA ARG A 540 4.24 17.97 0.08
C ARG A 540 4.16 17.53 1.54
N GLU A 541 3.24 16.65 1.86
CA GLU A 541 2.97 16.21 3.23
C GLU A 541 3.65 14.88 3.54
N ARG A 542 3.68 13.96 2.59
CA ARG A 542 4.28 12.61 2.73
C ARG A 542 3.75 11.87 3.97
N SER A 543 2.52 12.22 4.36
CA SER A 543 1.89 11.71 5.57
C SER A 543 1.02 10.51 5.29
N ALA A 544 1.11 9.50 6.15
CA ALA A 544 0.32 8.29 6.08
C ALA A 544 -1.12 8.54 6.56
N TYR A 545 -1.87 9.39 5.81
CA TYR A 545 -3.25 9.72 6.15
C TYR A 545 -4.14 8.49 6.06
N THR A 546 -4.81 8.18 7.18
CA THR A 546 -5.62 6.98 7.33
C THR A 546 -6.93 7.05 6.54
N GLY A 547 -7.45 8.26 6.30
CA GLY A 547 -8.62 8.49 5.45
C GLY A 547 -8.38 8.11 4.01
N ASP A 548 -7.27 8.58 3.45
CA ASP A 548 -6.82 8.23 2.10
C ASP A 548 -6.57 6.73 1.99
N GLY A 549 -5.83 6.19 2.98
CA GLY A 549 -5.50 4.78 3.02
C GLY A 549 -6.71 3.86 3.08
N GLN A 550 -7.72 4.19 3.90
CA GLN A 550 -8.90 3.35 4.05
C GLN A 550 -9.81 3.39 2.81
N THR A 551 -9.86 4.51 2.08
CA THR A 551 -10.67 4.59 0.86
C THR A 551 -10.15 3.66 -0.23
N VAL A 552 -8.84 3.65 -0.46
CA VAL A 552 -8.21 2.89 -1.56
C VAL A 552 -7.80 1.46 -1.18
N CYS A 553 -7.87 1.05 0.11
CA CYS A 553 -7.31 -0.23 0.55
C CYS A 553 -7.86 -1.44 -0.24
N ALA A 554 -9.15 -1.45 -0.55
CA ALA A 554 -9.75 -2.52 -1.36
C ALA A 554 -9.19 -2.52 -2.79
N THR A 555 -9.07 -1.36 -3.43
CA THR A 555 -8.52 -1.21 -4.77
C THR A 555 -7.06 -1.66 -4.82
N VAL A 556 -6.26 -1.29 -3.79
CA VAL A 556 -4.86 -1.72 -3.67
C VAL A 556 -4.76 -3.24 -3.56
N MET A 557 -5.56 -3.87 -2.69
CA MET A 557 -5.55 -5.33 -2.54
C MET A 557 -5.98 -6.07 -3.82
N HIS A 558 -6.76 -5.44 -4.69
CA HIS A 558 -7.12 -5.98 -6.00
C HIS A 558 -5.99 -5.88 -7.04
N ARG A 559 -5.00 -5.01 -6.82
CA ARG A 559 -3.95 -4.74 -7.79
C ARG A 559 -2.57 -5.24 -7.39
N PHE A 560 -2.31 -5.37 -6.09
CA PHE A 560 -0.97 -5.64 -5.56
C PHE A 560 -0.98 -6.81 -4.57
N ASP A 561 0.15 -7.50 -4.46
CA ASP A 561 0.44 -8.38 -3.32
C ASP A 561 0.77 -7.53 -2.09
N ALA A 562 -0.27 -6.98 -1.49
CA ALA A 562 -0.16 -5.97 -0.44
C ALA A 562 -0.36 -6.52 0.99
N ALA A 563 -0.31 -7.86 1.18
CA ALA A 563 -0.59 -8.45 2.49
C ALA A 563 0.42 -8.03 3.56
N ALA A 564 1.73 -8.07 3.27
CA ALA A 564 2.76 -7.60 4.20
C ALA A 564 2.65 -6.09 4.45
N PHE A 565 2.43 -5.30 3.40
CA PHE A 565 2.27 -3.86 3.45
C PHE A 565 1.12 -3.45 4.39
N TYR A 566 -0.08 -3.99 4.17
CA TYR A 566 -1.22 -3.68 5.03
C TYR A 566 -1.14 -4.32 6.41
N SER A 567 -0.50 -5.49 6.58
CA SER A 567 -0.28 -6.08 7.90
C SER A 567 0.54 -5.16 8.80
N LYS A 568 1.55 -4.48 8.21
CA LYS A 568 2.36 -3.47 8.92
C LYS A 568 1.54 -2.21 9.19
N TRP A 569 0.91 -1.61 8.17
CA TRP A 569 0.22 -0.33 8.31
C TRP A 569 -1.00 -0.40 9.25
N ILE A 570 -1.79 -1.47 9.18
CA ILE A 570 -2.88 -1.73 10.14
C ILE A 570 -2.33 -1.84 11.57
N GLY A 571 -1.13 -2.44 11.72
CA GLY A 571 -0.43 -2.48 13.00
C GLY A 571 -0.05 -1.08 13.50
N ASP A 572 0.42 -0.19 12.64
CA ASP A 572 0.73 1.20 13.00
C ASP A 572 -0.52 1.99 13.42
N ILE A 573 -1.65 1.78 12.74
CA ILE A 573 -2.93 2.43 13.11
C ILE A 573 -3.37 1.99 14.51
N LEU A 574 -3.29 0.68 14.79
CA LEU A 574 -3.58 0.15 16.12
C LEU A 574 -2.61 0.69 17.18
N ALA A 575 -1.31 0.74 16.84
CA ALA A 575 -0.27 1.27 17.73
C ALA A 575 -0.47 2.76 18.05
N ALA A 576 -0.94 3.55 17.06
CA ALA A 576 -1.21 4.98 17.22
C ALA A 576 -2.52 5.30 17.98
N GLN A 577 -3.35 4.31 18.26
CA GLN A 577 -4.58 4.53 19.05
C GLN A 577 -4.23 4.94 20.47
N ASN A 578 -4.90 5.99 20.98
CA ASN A 578 -4.83 6.35 22.41
C ASN A 578 -5.49 5.25 23.26
N PRO A 579 -4.76 4.60 24.18
CA PRO A 579 -5.29 3.47 24.95
C PRO A 579 -6.38 3.85 25.96
N ASP A 580 -6.40 5.11 26.41
CA ASP A 580 -7.33 5.57 27.47
C ASP A 580 -8.65 6.05 26.88
N THR A 581 -8.61 6.69 25.72
CA THR A 581 -9.79 7.30 25.11
C THR A 581 -10.36 6.52 23.93
N GLY A 582 -9.54 5.69 23.26
CA GLY A 582 -9.87 5.03 22.02
C GLY A 582 -9.71 5.91 20.77
N TYR A 583 -9.29 7.17 20.92
CA TYR A 583 -9.01 8.09 19.81
C TYR A 583 -7.99 7.52 18.83
N VAL A 584 -8.21 7.74 17.54
CA VAL A 584 -7.30 7.38 16.45
C VAL A 584 -6.98 8.63 15.61
N PRO A 585 -5.70 8.98 15.44
CA PRO A 585 -5.32 10.17 14.68
C PRO A 585 -5.53 9.99 13.17
N ASN A 586 -5.61 11.10 12.43
CA ASN A 586 -5.75 11.08 10.97
C ASN A 586 -4.56 10.47 10.23
N GLY A 587 -3.39 10.42 10.85
CA GLY A 587 -2.17 9.84 10.28
C GLY A 587 -1.61 8.74 11.19
N ALA A 588 -1.12 7.65 10.59
CA ALA A 588 -0.41 6.59 11.30
C ALA A 588 0.67 5.96 10.39
N PRO A 589 1.95 6.13 10.68
CA PRO A 589 2.56 6.83 11.82
C PRO A 589 2.13 8.30 11.93
N TRP A 590 1.99 8.77 13.16
CA TRP A 590 1.44 10.09 13.44
C TRP A 590 2.44 11.22 13.18
N GLN A 591 1.92 12.30 12.59
CA GLN A 591 2.60 13.58 12.41
C GLN A 591 1.80 14.65 13.16
N PRO A 592 2.44 15.60 13.87
CA PRO A 592 1.74 16.58 14.71
C PRO A 592 0.67 17.43 14.00
N GLY A 593 0.76 17.63 12.71
CA GLY A 593 -0.24 18.38 11.93
C GLY A 593 -1.48 17.61 11.51
N CYS A 594 -1.52 16.29 11.72
CA CYS A 594 -2.56 15.46 11.10
C CYS A 594 -3.95 15.56 11.76
N GLY A 595 -4.07 16.01 13.01
CA GLY A 595 -5.38 16.06 13.70
C GLY A 595 -6.08 14.70 13.79
N GLY A 596 -7.40 14.71 13.90
CA GLY A 596 -8.27 13.53 13.94
C GLY A 596 -9.67 13.82 13.41
N GLY A 597 -10.24 12.91 12.63
CA GLY A 597 -11.61 12.99 12.10
C GLY A 597 -12.28 11.63 12.08
N VAL A 598 -13.61 11.61 12.16
CA VAL A 598 -14.38 10.37 12.28
C VAL A 598 -14.11 9.42 11.14
N ALA A 599 -14.12 9.91 9.91
CA ALA A 599 -13.90 9.08 8.72
C ALA A 599 -12.45 8.62 8.57
N TRP A 600 -11.47 9.42 9.01
CA TRP A 600 -10.05 9.05 9.01
C TRP A 600 -9.77 7.98 10.07
N GLY A 601 -10.18 8.18 11.32
CA GLY A 601 -10.00 7.20 12.39
C GLY A 601 -10.75 5.89 12.15
N ALA A 602 -11.80 5.89 11.33
CA ALA A 602 -12.52 4.69 10.91
C ALA A 602 -11.64 3.63 10.23
N ALA A 603 -10.45 4.00 9.77
CA ALA A 603 -9.46 3.08 9.19
C ALA A 603 -9.15 1.90 10.11
N ILE A 604 -9.15 2.09 11.45
CA ILE A 604 -8.93 1.03 12.44
C ILE A 604 -9.99 -0.09 12.36
N CYS A 605 -11.19 0.21 11.88
CA CYS A 605 -12.24 -0.77 11.64
C CYS A 605 -12.21 -1.29 10.20
N ILE A 606 -12.12 -0.38 9.23
CA ILE A 606 -12.33 -0.67 7.80
C ILE A 606 -11.18 -1.48 7.22
N MET A 607 -9.93 -1.06 7.44
CA MET A 607 -8.79 -1.72 6.81
C MET A 607 -8.58 -3.18 7.26
N PRO A 608 -8.68 -3.53 8.56
CA PRO A 608 -8.63 -4.93 8.98
C PRO A 608 -9.80 -5.77 8.45
N TRP A 609 -11.00 -5.18 8.29
CA TRP A 609 -12.15 -5.86 7.72
C TRP A 609 -11.97 -6.15 6.23
N GLU A 610 -11.54 -5.17 5.42
CA GLU A 610 -11.22 -5.37 4.00
C GLU A 610 -10.07 -6.38 3.81
N PHE A 611 -9.06 -6.32 4.68
CA PHE A 611 -7.98 -7.30 4.72
C PHE A 611 -8.52 -8.73 4.95
N TYR A 612 -9.45 -8.89 5.90
CA TYR A 612 -10.08 -10.18 6.15
C TYR A 612 -10.90 -10.66 4.96
N LEU A 613 -11.70 -9.80 4.33
CA LEU A 613 -12.48 -10.16 3.15
C LEU A 613 -11.58 -10.62 2.00
N HIS A 614 -10.44 -9.98 1.84
CA HIS A 614 -9.51 -10.25 0.73
C HIS A 614 -8.60 -11.46 0.98
N TYR A 615 -8.01 -11.54 2.18
CA TYR A 615 -7.02 -12.59 2.50
C TYR A 615 -7.59 -13.72 3.38
N GLY A 616 -8.78 -13.58 3.95
CA GLY A 616 -9.39 -14.56 4.84
C GLY A 616 -8.66 -14.71 6.19
N ASP A 617 -7.90 -13.69 6.62
CA ASP A 617 -7.09 -13.75 7.83
C ASP A 617 -7.87 -13.35 9.08
N ARG A 618 -8.35 -14.34 9.83
CA ARG A 618 -9.05 -14.13 11.12
C ARG A 618 -8.13 -13.57 12.21
N ASP A 619 -6.83 -13.82 12.14
CA ASP A 619 -5.87 -13.31 13.13
C ASP A 619 -5.73 -11.78 13.01
N MET A 620 -5.88 -11.23 11.80
CA MET A 620 -5.94 -9.79 11.60
C MET A 620 -7.12 -9.18 12.36
N LEU A 621 -8.28 -9.78 12.29
CA LEU A 621 -9.46 -9.35 13.04
C LEU A 621 -9.28 -9.49 14.56
N ALA A 622 -8.71 -10.63 14.99
CA ALA A 622 -8.49 -10.90 16.42
C ALA A 622 -7.55 -9.89 17.07
N ARG A 623 -6.48 -9.50 16.39
CA ARG A 623 -5.53 -8.48 16.88
C ARG A 623 -6.12 -7.08 16.98
N ASN A 624 -7.09 -6.77 16.12
CA ASN A 624 -7.64 -5.41 16.01
C ASN A 624 -9.00 -5.23 16.70
N LEU A 625 -9.68 -6.28 17.15
CA LEU A 625 -11.05 -6.19 17.69
C LEU A 625 -11.16 -5.22 18.88
N ASP A 626 -10.22 -5.27 19.82
CA ASP A 626 -10.24 -4.36 20.98
C ASP A 626 -10.00 -2.90 20.56
N GLY A 627 -9.14 -2.66 19.58
CA GLY A 627 -8.95 -1.36 18.98
C GLY A 627 -10.22 -0.84 18.29
N MET A 628 -10.90 -1.70 17.52
CA MET A 628 -12.18 -1.38 16.88
C MET A 628 -13.24 -0.99 17.92
N LYS A 629 -13.38 -1.81 18.97
CA LYS A 629 -14.32 -1.55 20.08
C LYS A 629 -14.01 -0.20 20.75
N GLY A 630 -12.74 0.03 21.09
CA GLY A 630 -12.31 1.28 21.72
C GLY A 630 -12.62 2.51 20.86
N TYR A 631 -12.42 2.42 19.54
CA TYR A 631 -12.77 3.52 18.65
C TYR A 631 -14.29 3.75 18.54
N VAL A 632 -15.09 2.69 18.45
CA VAL A 632 -16.55 2.80 18.41
C VAL A 632 -17.08 3.39 19.73
N ASP A 633 -16.54 2.98 20.87
CA ASP A 633 -16.90 3.53 22.19
C ASP A 633 -16.48 5.01 22.31
N TYR A 634 -15.33 5.41 21.76
CA TYR A 634 -14.93 6.80 21.63
C TYR A 634 -15.95 7.63 20.83
N LEU A 635 -16.40 7.13 19.68
CA LEU A 635 -17.41 7.79 18.84
C LEU A 635 -18.77 7.88 19.54
N ASP A 636 -19.20 6.82 20.26
CA ASP A 636 -20.45 6.82 21.03
C ASP A 636 -20.43 7.89 22.14
N GLY A 637 -19.27 8.15 22.74
CA GLY A 637 -19.08 9.23 23.71
C GLY A 637 -19.26 10.65 23.14
N TRP A 638 -19.15 10.82 21.83
CA TRP A 638 -19.35 12.09 21.13
C TRP A 638 -20.73 12.22 20.46
N ALA A 639 -21.49 11.13 20.36
CA ALA A 639 -22.82 11.12 19.80
C ALA A 639 -23.85 11.71 20.77
N ASP A 640 -24.93 12.26 20.22
CA ASP A 640 -26.11 12.58 21.02
C ASP A 640 -26.86 11.30 21.44
N ALA A 641 -27.93 11.49 22.22
CA ALA A 641 -28.75 10.38 22.73
C ALA A 641 -29.36 9.51 21.61
N ASP A 642 -29.63 10.10 20.45
CA ASP A 642 -30.19 9.39 19.30
C ASP A 642 -29.11 8.62 18.51
N GLY A 643 -27.83 9.01 18.63
CA GLY A 643 -26.69 8.39 17.92
C GLY A 643 -26.21 9.21 16.72
N VAL A 644 -26.41 10.51 16.72
CA VAL A 644 -25.90 11.44 15.69
C VAL A 644 -24.62 12.09 16.20
N ILE A 645 -23.57 12.11 15.37
CA ILE A 645 -22.31 12.80 15.65
C ILE A 645 -22.27 14.13 14.92
N TYR A 646 -22.17 15.21 15.68
CA TYR A 646 -22.00 16.55 15.13
C TYR A 646 -20.53 16.88 14.93
N ALA A 647 -20.23 17.72 13.93
CA ALA A 647 -18.88 18.18 13.64
C ALA A 647 -18.25 18.99 14.80
N ARG A 648 -19.08 19.64 15.60
CA ARG A 648 -18.72 20.24 16.88
C ARG A 648 -19.60 19.61 17.96
N ALA A 649 -18.97 19.20 19.06
CA ALA A 649 -19.72 18.58 20.14
C ALA A 649 -20.80 19.54 20.65
N PRO A 650 -22.08 19.14 20.69
CA PRO A 650 -23.17 19.99 21.15
C PRO A 650 -23.10 20.31 22.66
N HIS A 651 -22.12 19.77 23.37
CA HIS A 651 -21.96 19.82 24.82
C HIS A 651 -20.85 20.75 25.31
N GLY A 652 -20.35 21.67 24.49
CA GLY A 652 -19.25 22.57 24.83
C GLY A 652 -17.89 21.89 25.05
N ARG A 653 -17.78 20.61 24.72
CA ARG A 653 -16.50 19.94 24.58
C ARG A 653 -15.94 20.34 23.24
N GLU A 654 -14.95 21.19 23.20
CA GLU A 654 -14.21 21.42 21.98
C GLU A 654 -13.58 20.08 21.55
N PRO A 655 -13.88 19.56 20.34
CA PRO A 655 -13.15 18.41 19.82
C PRO A 655 -11.76 18.87 19.42
N VAL A 656 -10.89 18.83 20.38
CA VAL A 656 -9.51 19.32 20.33
C VAL A 656 -8.73 18.72 19.17
N TYR A 657 -9.19 17.59 18.62
CA TYR A 657 -8.48 16.78 17.65
C TYR A 657 -9.17 16.65 16.30
N TRP A 658 -10.32 17.29 16.10
CA TRP A 658 -11.09 17.08 14.87
C TRP A 658 -10.82 18.18 13.85
N MET A 659 -10.25 17.79 12.74
CA MET A 659 -10.34 18.57 11.50
C MET A 659 -11.61 18.13 10.78
N ASN A 660 -12.54 19.07 10.56
CA ASN A 660 -13.78 18.83 9.85
C ASN A 660 -13.49 18.86 8.33
N LEU A 661 -12.98 17.79 7.78
CA LEU A 661 -12.75 17.67 6.35
C LEU A 661 -14.02 17.20 5.61
N GLY A 662 -14.94 16.55 6.31
CA GLY A 662 -16.18 16.04 5.72
C GLY A 662 -15.91 15.03 4.61
N ASP A 663 -16.66 15.13 3.50
CA ASP A 663 -16.39 14.39 2.26
C ASP A 663 -15.41 15.20 1.38
N TRP A 664 -14.12 15.08 1.65
CA TRP A 664 -13.04 15.93 1.14
C TRP A 664 -12.98 16.02 -0.40
N CYS A 665 -12.60 17.16 -0.92
CA CYS A 665 -12.38 17.45 -2.35
C CYS A 665 -13.55 17.16 -3.31
N PRO A 666 -14.81 17.48 -3.00
CA PRO A 666 -15.86 17.45 -4.02
C PRO A 666 -15.62 18.52 -5.09
N PRO A 667 -16.14 18.36 -6.31
CA PRO A 667 -16.05 19.39 -7.34
C PRO A 667 -16.93 20.62 -7.07
N GLY A 668 -17.72 20.61 -6.01
CA GLY A 668 -18.64 21.67 -5.65
C GLY A 668 -18.78 21.82 -4.13
N LYS A 669 -20.00 21.68 -3.62
CA LYS A 669 -20.29 21.81 -2.19
C LYS A 669 -20.10 20.49 -1.45
N LEU A 670 -19.65 20.59 -0.19
CA LEU A 670 -19.58 19.46 0.72
C LEU A 670 -21.00 19.06 1.20
N PRO A 671 -21.25 17.75 1.43
CA PRO A 671 -22.39 17.33 2.22
C PRO A 671 -22.22 17.79 3.68
N SER A 672 -23.27 17.63 4.49
CA SER A 672 -23.17 17.91 5.92
C SER A 672 -22.14 16.99 6.58
N ASP A 673 -21.15 17.57 7.30
CA ASP A 673 -20.17 16.81 8.08
C ASP A 673 -20.85 15.86 9.06
N THR A 674 -21.95 16.30 9.68
CA THR A 674 -22.78 15.50 10.59
C THR A 674 -23.29 14.24 9.89
N LEU A 675 -23.72 14.34 8.63
CA LEU A 675 -24.17 13.17 7.84
C LEU A 675 -23.03 12.19 7.62
N VAL A 676 -21.87 12.68 7.15
CA VAL A 676 -20.69 11.85 6.89
C VAL A 676 -20.18 11.18 8.17
N HIS A 677 -20.08 11.94 9.26
CA HIS A 677 -19.61 11.43 10.55
C HIS A 677 -20.57 10.37 11.11
N THR A 678 -21.87 10.58 11.04
CA THR A 678 -22.87 9.61 11.49
C THR A 678 -22.85 8.33 10.64
N PHE A 679 -22.63 8.46 9.31
CA PHE A 679 -22.44 7.32 8.43
C PHE A 679 -21.22 6.47 8.82
N TYR A 680 -20.06 7.10 9.05
CA TYR A 680 -18.84 6.37 9.44
C TYR A 680 -18.93 5.78 10.84
N TYR A 681 -19.63 6.45 11.77
CA TYR A 681 -19.91 5.88 13.07
C TYR A 681 -20.73 4.59 12.95
N TRP A 682 -21.83 4.62 12.16
CA TRP A 682 -22.60 3.41 11.84
C TRP A 682 -21.71 2.32 11.26
N ARG A 683 -20.90 2.67 10.26
CA ARG A 683 -20.04 1.70 9.56
C ARG A 683 -19.05 1.03 10.50
N CYS A 684 -18.42 1.78 11.39
CA CYS A 684 -17.52 1.24 12.41
C CYS A 684 -18.23 0.29 13.38
N ALA A 685 -19.41 0.67 13.86
CA ALA A 685 -20.22 -0.18 14.75
C ALA A 685 -20.66 -1.49 14.06
N ASP A 686 -21.09 -1.44 12.80
CA ASP A 686 -21.45 -2.62 12.01
C ASP A 686 -20.25 -3.55 11.78
N ILE A 687 -19.09 -3.00 11.42
CA ILE A 687 -17.85 -3.77 11.23
C ILE A 687 -17.42 -4.41 12.56
N ALA A 688 -17.46 -3.67 13.68
CA ALA A 688 -17.12 -4.22 14.99
C ALA A 688 -18.05 -5.39 15.37
N ALA A 689 -19.36 -5.25 15.10
CA ALA A 689 -20.34 -6.30 15.34
C ALA A 689 -20.08 -7.55 14.47
N ARG A 690 -19.80 -7.36 13.18
CA ARG A 690 -19.46 -8.46 12.25
C ARG A 690 -18.17 -9.14 12.66
N THR A 691 -17.13 -8.37 13.00
CA THR A 691 -15.85 -8.88 13.46
C THR A 691 -16.01 -9.73 14.73
N ALA A 692 -16.76 -9.20 15.72
CA ALA A 692 -17.08 -9.95 16.94
C ALA A 692 -17.79 -11.28 16.63
N ARG A 693 -18.75 -11.28 15.69
CA ARG A 693 -19.45 -12.50 15.25
C ARG A 693 -18.50 -13.52 14.60
N VAL A 694 -17.62 -13.08 13.70
CA VAL A 694 -16.62 -13.94 13.07
C VAL A 694 -15.70 -14.59 14.10
N LEU A 695 -15.36 -13.87 15.16
CA LEU A 695 -14.47 -14.36 16.23
C LEU A 695 -15.17 -15.13 17.34
N GLY A 696 -16.52 -15.16 17.36
CA GLY A 696 -17.30 -15.86 18.38
C GLY A 696 -17.57 -15.05 19.65
N ASP A 697 -17.28 -13.73 19.64
CA ASP A 697 -17.65 -12.82 20.73
C ASP A 697 -19.13 -12.42 20.60
N SER A 698 -20.00 -13.24 21.16
CA SER A 698 -21.45 -13.05 21.09
C SER A 698 -21.92 -11.76 21.79
N ALA A 699 -21.29 -11.38 22.90
CA ALA A 699 -21.64 -10.16 23.64
C ALA A 699 -21.27 -8.91 22.84
N GLY A 700 -20.09 -8.86 22.27
CA GLY A 700 -19.65 -7.81 21.37
C GLY A 700 -20.53 -7.70 20.12
N ALA A 701 -20.84 -8.85 19.50
CA ALA A 701 -21.71 -8.89 18.32
C ALA A 701 -23.12 -8.32 18.61
N GLN A 702 -23.68 -8.61 19.77
CA GLN A 702 -24.97 -8.08 20.20
C GLN A 702 -24.90 -6.59 20.51
N ARG A 703 -23.93 -6.16 21.32
CA ARG A 703 -23.75 -4.75 21.74
C ARG A 703 -23.60 -3.83 20.55
N TYR A 704 -22.59 -4.11 19.71
CA TYR A 704 -22.27 -3.22 18.58
C TYR A 704 -23.27 -3.36 17.44
N GLY A 705 -23.94 -4.51 17.31
CA GLY A 705 -25.06 -4.68 16.37
C GLY A 705 -26.27 -3.85 16.77
N ALA A 706 -26.64 -3.81 18.06
CA ALA A 706 -27.70 -2.94 18.56
C ALA A 706 -27.34 -1.44 18.40
N LEU A 707 -26.08 -1.10 18.62
CA LEU A 707 -25.56 0.26 18.41
C LEU A 707 -25.65 0.67 16.94
N ALA A 708 -25.17 -0.17 16.02
CA ALA A 708 -25.26 0.09 14.59
C ALA A 708 -26.72 0.30 14.15
N GLU A 709 -27.65 -0.48 14.64
CA GLU A 709 -29.07 -0.32 14.33
C GLU A 709 -29.66 0.98 14.91
N ARG A 710 -29.23 1.40 16.12
CA ARG A 710 -29.60 2.69 16.69
C ARG A 710 -29.14 3.85 15.80
N VAL A 711 -27.86 3.86 15.42
CA VAL A 711 -27.28 4.90 14.57
C VAL A 711 -27.92 4.90 13.18
N ARG A 712 -28.20 3.73 12.60
CA ARG A 712 -28.89 3.60 11.31
C ARG A 712 -30.28 4.27 11.34
N ARG A 713 -31.07 4.01 12.40
CA ARG A 713 -32.37 4.65 12.57
C ARG A 713 -32.26 6.17 12.74
N ALA A 714 -31.28 6.61 13.54
CA ALA A 714 -30.99 8.03 13.72
C ALA A 714 -30.61 8.71 12.40
N PHE A 715 -29.74 8.08 11.60
CA PHE A 715 -29.37 8.57 10.27
C PHE A 715 -30.58 8.74 9.36
N HIS A 716 -31.44 7.70 9.26
CA HIS A 716 -32.64 7.75 8.43
C HIS A 716 -33.71 8.72 8.94
N GLY A 717 -33.77 8.94 10.24
CA GLY A 717 -34.71 9.92 10.86
C GLY A 717 -34.23 11.35 10.66
N ARG A 718 -32.93 11.60 10.80
CA ARG A 718 -32.37 12.96 10.82
C ARG A 718 -32.13 13.55 9.43
N PHE A 719 -31.69 12.73 8.46
CA PHE A 719 -31.20 13.24 7.18
C PHE A 719 -32.18 13.03 6.01
N TYR A 720 -33.22 12.21 6.15
CA TYR A 720 -34.19 12.03 5.09
C TYR A 720 -35.16 13.22 5.05
N ASP A 721 -35.23 13.87 3.90
CA ASP A 721 -36.25 14.90 3.63
C ASP A 721 -37.47 14.28 2.89
N PRO A 722 -38.62 14.13 3.53
CA PRO A 722 -39.82 13.59 2.89
C PRO A 722 -40.37 14.48 1.79
N GLY A 723 -40.08 15.79 1.79
CA GLY A 723 -40.50 16.73 0.75
C GLY A 723 -39.79 16.43 -0.59
N THR A 724 -38.48 16.26 -0.57
CA THR A 724 -37.67 15.94 -1.76
C THR A 724 -37.56 14.44 -2.00
N GLY A 725 -37.75 13.60 -1.01
CA GLY A 725 -37.55 12.16 -1.07
C GLY A 725 -36.09 11.76 -1.10
N SER A 726 -35.19 12.56 -0.51
CA SER A 726 -33.73 12.46 -0.64
C SER A 726 -33.04 12.63 0.70
N TYR A 727 -31.78 12.16 0.82
CA TYR A 727 -30.86 12.47 1.92
C TYR A 727 -29.91 13.65 1.55
N GLY A 728 -30.12 14.23 0.41
CA GLY A 728 -29.36 15.36 -0.12
C GLY A 728 -28.40 15.00 -1.24
N PRO A 729 -28.01 15.99 -2.04
CA PRO A 729 -26.98 15.87 -3.06
C PRO A 729 -25.58 15.68 -2.42
N PHE A 730 -24.55 15.68 -3.25
CA PHE A 730 -23.16 15.64 -2.81
C PHE A 730 -22.81 14.38 -1.98
N GLY A 731 -23.42 13.24 -2.32
CA GLY A 731 -23.15 11.96 -1.67
C GLY A 731 -24.21 11.53 -0.63
N GLY A 732 -25.11 12.39 -0.17
CA GLY A 732 -26.10 12.02 0.85
C GLY A 732 -26.95 10.79 0.48
N ASP A 733 -27.49 10.76 -0.75
CA ASP A 733 -28.24 9.61 -1.24
C ASP A 733 -27.35 8.36 -1.46
N VAL A 734 -26.07 8.56 -1.80
CA VAL A 734 -25.10 7.45 -1.96
C VAL A 734 -24.84 6.75 -0.62
N PHE A 735 -24.56 7.52 0.43
CA PHE A 735 -24.34 6.97 1.78
C PHE A 735 -25.59 6.26 2.30
N ALA A 736 -26.77 6.84 2.08
CA ALA A 736 -28.02 6.23 2.47
C ALA A 736 -28.30 4.89 1.76
N LEU A 737 -28.10 4.83 0.44
CA LEU A 737 -28.28 3.60 -0.35
C LEU A 737 -27.26 2.51 0.04
N TYR A 738 -26.02 2.89 0.31
CA TYR A 738 -25.01 1.95 0.81
C TYR A 738 -25.40 1.38 2.19
N MET A 739 -25.88 2.21 3.11
CA MET A 739 -26.35 1.80 4.44
C MET A 739 -27.61 0.92 4.38
N GLY A 740 -28.39 1.02 3.32
CA GLY A 740 -29.66 0.35 3.15
C GLY A 740 -30.86 1.23 3.57
N VAL A 741 -31.49 1.83 2.58
CA VAL A 741 -32.67 2.70 2.75
C VAL A 741 -33.92 1.85 3.07
N PRO A 742 -34.82 2.32 3.98
CA PRO A 742 -36.11 1.68 4.18
C PRO A 742 -36.88 1.44 2.88
N PRO A 743 -37.52 0.27 2.71
CA PRO A 743 -38.10 -0.14 1.42
C PRO A 743 -39.10 0.87 0.83
N GLU A 744 -39.89 1.53 1.66
CA GLU A 744 -40.88 2.52 1.25
C GLU A 744 -40.28 3.83 0.70
N ARG A 745 -39.03 4.15 1.07
CA ARG A 745 -38.30 5.35 0.62
C ARG A 745 -37.42 5.06 -0.60
N TYR A 746 -37.05 3.78 -0.79
CA TYR A 746 -36.07 3.35 -1.77
C TYR A 746 -36.32 3.88 -3.20
N PRO A 747 -37.53 3.79 -3.80
CA PRO A 747 -37.76 4.27 -5.17
C PRO A 747 -37.52 5.78 -5.32
N ARG A 748 -37.88 6.57 -4.29
CA ARG A 748 -37.73 8.03 -4.30
C ARG A 748 -36.27 8.43 -4.17
N VAL A 749 -35.48 7.75 -3.34
CA VAL A 749 -34.04 8.01 -3.16
C VAL A 749 -33.27 7.67 -4.42
N CYS A 750 -33.55 6.53 -5.05
CA CYS A 750 -32.95 6.18 -6.36
C CYS A 750 -33.30 7.19 -7.46
N ALA A 751 -34.55 7.69 -7.47
CA ALA A 751 -34.98 8.74 -8.41
C ALA A 751 -34.23 10.05 -8.13
N ALA A 752 -34.14 10.46 -6.88
CA ALA A 752 -33.43 11.68 -6.46
C ALA A 752 -31.94 11.65 -6.86
N LEU A 753 -31.24 10.53 -6.58
CA LEU A 753 -29.83 10.35 -6.99
C LEU A 753 -29.65 10.46 -8.50
N ARG A 754 -30.49 9.77 -9.28
CA ARG A 754 -30.47 9.81 -10.74
C ARG A 754 -30.71 11.23 -11.27
N ASP A 755 -31.71 11.92 -10.74
CA ASP A 755 -32.07 13.26 -11.18
C ASP A 755 -31.00 14.28 -10.76
N ASN A 756 -30.33 14.08 -9.63
CA ASN A 756 -29.19 14.89 -9.23
C ASN A 756 -28.03 14.75 -10.24
N ILE A 757 -27.62 13.52 -10.56
CA ILE A 757 -26.57 13.27 -11.57
C ILE A 757 -26.94 13.90 -12.91
N ARG A 758 -28.20 13.78 -13.36
CA ARG A 758 -28.67 14.39 -14.61
C ARG A 758 -28.61 15.91 -14.57
N ARG A 759 -29.05 16.54 -13.48
CA ARG A 759 -28.96 17.99 -13.30
C ARG A 759 -27.54 18.51 -13.34
N ASN A 760 -26.57 17.69 -12.86
CA ASN A 760 -25.15 17.97 -12.94
C ASN A 760 -24.52 17.59 -14.30
N GLY A 761 -25.33 17.43 -15.36
CA GLY A 761 -24.85 17.10 -16.70
C GLY A 761 -24.24 15.71 -16.82
N GLY A 762 -24.55 14.79 -15.90
CA GLY A 762 -23.99 13.44 -15.84
C GLY A 762 -22.60 13.39 -15.22
N HIS A 763 -22.20 14.39 -14.46
CA HIS A 763 -20.95 14.43 -13.68
C HIS A 763 -21.21 13.99 -12.25
N LEU A 764 -20.16 13.54 -11.58
CA LEU A 764 -20.16 13.34 -10.12
C LEU A 764 -20.14 14.69 -9.39
N ASP A 765 -20.65 14.68 -8.15
CA ASP A 765 -20.63 15.84 -7.25
C ASP A 765 -20.12 15.46 -5.84
N THR A 766 -19.55 14.29 -5.70
CA THR A 766 -19.09 13.68 -4.43
C THR A 766 -17.62 13.97 -4.16
N GLY A 767 -17.27 14.03 -2.86
CA GLY A 767 -15.87 13.99 -2.42
C GLY A 767 -15.33 12.56 -2.40
N ILE A 768 -14.23 12.36 -1.68
CA ILE A 768 -13.49 11.08 -1.69
C ILE A 768 -14.33 9.90 -1.21
N TYR A 769 -15.11 10.12 -0.15
CA TYR A 769 -15.92 9.07 0.48
C TYR A 769 -17.18 8.76 -0.31
N GLY A 770 -17.87 9.78 -0.78
CA GLY A 770 -19.03 9.59 -1.65
C GLY A 770 -18.64 8.92 -2.97
N THR A 771 -17.51 9.32 -3.57
CA THR A 771 -16.98 8.72 -4.81
C THR A 771 -16.59 7.25 -4.61
N GLN A 772 -16.04 6.88 -3.43
CA GLN A 772 -15.70 5.50 -3.10
C GLN A 772 -16.87 4.54 -3.35
N PHE A 773 -18.10 4.96 -2.99
CA PHE A 773 -19.28 4.10 -3.06
C PHE A 773 -20.11 4.33 -4.33
N LEU A 774 -20.01 5.51 -4.96
CA LEU A 774 -20.91 6.00 -5.99
C LEU A 774 -21.17 4.98 -7.10
N LEU A 775 -20.10 4.47 -7.73
CA LEU A 775 -20.23 3.62 -8.92
C LEU A 775 -20.83 2.25 -8.58
N GLU A 776 -20.41 1.63 -7.48
CA GLU A 776 -20.97 0.35 -7.05
C GLU A 776 -22.43 0.53 -6.58
N VAL A 777 -22.75 1.61 -5.85
CA VAL A 777 -24.12 1.93 -5.46
C VAL A 777 -25.02 2.14 -6.67
N LEU A 778 -24.56 2.88 -7.68
CA LEU A 778 -25.33 3.04 -8.94
C LEU A 778 -25.54 1.68 -9.62
N CYS A 779 -24.49 0.90 -9.75
CA CYS A 779 -24.56 -0.41 -10.40
C CYS A 779 -25.50 -1.37 -9.65
N ASP A 780 -25.38 -1.46 -8.32
CA ASP A 780 -26.17 -2.37 -7.49
C ASP A 780 -27.65 -1.97 -7.39
N ASN A 781 -27.97 -0.72 -7.76
CA ASN A 781 -29.33 -0.18 -7.79
C ASN A 781 -29.89 0.00 -9.23
N GLY A 782 -29.35 -0.74 -10.21
CA GLY A 782 -29.88 -0.76 -11.60
C GLY A 782 -29.59 0.50 -12.40
N MET A 783 -28.57 1.26 -12.05
CA MET A 783 -28.14 2.51 -12.69
C MET A 783 -26.71 2.43 -13.22
N ASN A 784 -26.28 1.24 -13.69
CA ASN A 784 -24.91 1.01 -14.15
C ASN A 784 -24.54 1.90 -15.37
N ASP A 785 -25.49 2.22 -16.22
CA ASP A 785 -25.27 3.14 -17.35
C ASP A 785 -24.87 4.55 -16.89
N LEU A 786 -25.39 5.02 -15.74
CA LEU A 786 -24.96 6.28 -15.15
C LEU A 786 -23.54 6.18 -14.62
N ALA A 787 -23.17 5.08 -13.97
CA ALA A 787 -21.80 4.83 -13.54
C ALA A 787 -20.83 4.86 -14.73
N TYR A 788 -21.18 4.17 -15.82
CA TYR A 788 -20.41 4.19 -17.07
C TYR A 788 -20.31 5.60 -17.65
N GLY A 789 -21.44 6.31 -17.71
CA GLY A 789 -21.51 7.69 -18.20
C GLY A 789 -20.61 8.65 -17.41
N ILE A 790 -20.56 8.54 -16.06
CA ILE A 790 -19.67 9.32 -15.20
C ILE A 790 -18.20 9.01 -15.53
N MET A 791 -17.84 7.73 -15.62
CA MET A 791 -16.47 7.29 -15.86
C MET A 791 -15.95 7.60 -17.26
N THR A 792 -16.83 7.76 -18.23
CA THR A 792 -16.46 8.07 -19.62
C THR A 792 -16.58 9.55 -19.99
N LYS A 793 -16.98 10.42 -19.03
CA LYS A 793 -16.95 11.88 -19.22
C LYS A 793 -15.54 12.39 -19.47
N ARG A 794 -15.41 13.36 -20.40
CA ARG A 794 -14.16 14.04 -20.73
C ARG A 794 -14.15 15.53 -20.37
N THR A 795 -15.32 16.06 -19.96
CA THR A 795 -15.49 17.44 -19.53
C THR A 795 -15.35 17.54 -18.02
N PHE A 796 -14.96 18.70 -17.52
CA PHE A 796 -14.84 19.00 -16.07
C PHE A 796 -16.20 18.91 -15.36
N PRO A 797 -16.27 18.34 -14.16
CA PRO A 797 -15.26 17.55 -13.45
C PRO A 797 -15.34 16.04 -13.83
N SER A 798 -14.21 15.45 -14.22
CA SER A 798 -14.17 13.99 -14.50
C SER A 798 -12.72 13.47 -14.56
N PHE A 799 -12.55 12.17 -14.39
CA PHE A 799 -11.28 11.49 -14.65
C PHE A 799 -10.80 11.65 -16.09
N GLY A 800 -11.74 11.63 -17.05
CA GLY A 800 -11.42 11.86 -18.46
C GLY A 800 -10.92 13.27 -18.73
N HIS A 801 -11.37 14.28 -17.97
CA HIS A 801 -10.81 15.62 -18.04
C HIS A 801 -9.32 15.64 -17.66
N TRP A 802 -8.93 14.98 -16.58
CA TRP A 802 -7.52 14.84 -16.21
C TRP A 802 -6.69 14.18 -17.31
N VAL A 803 -7.21 13.12 -17.92
CA VAL A 803 -6.54 12.44 -19.03
C VAL A 803 -6.37 13.37 -20.25
N GLU A 804 -7.36 14.17 -20.60
CA GLU A 804 -7.28 15.16 -21.67
C GLU A 804 -6.27 16.29 -21.37
N GLN A 805 -6.07 16.62 -20.08
CA GLN A 805 -5.03 17.54 -19.65
C GLN A 805 -3.62 16.92 -19.60
N GLY A 806 -3.47 15.66 -20.00
CA GLY A 806 -2.19 14.94 -20.06
C GLY A 806 -1.72 14.30 -18.75
N ALA A 807 -2.64 14.08 -17.80
CA ALA A 807 -2.33 13.43 -16.52
C ALA A 807 -1.70 12.04 -16.73
N THR A 808 -0.58 11.81 -16.03
CA THR A 808 0.07 10.49 -15.90
C THR A 808 -0.18 9.87 -14.54
N THR A 809 -0.71 10.65 -13.61
CA THR A 809 -1.12 10.32 -12.24
C THR A 809 -2.49 10.92 -11.94
N MET A 810 -3.18 10.46 -10.89
CA MET A 810 -4.43 11.06 -10.40
C MET A 810 -4.15 12.32 -9.57
N TRP A 811 -5.07 13.27 -9.63
CA TRP A 811 -4.96 14.56 -8.96
C TRP A 811 -5.79 14.60 -7.67
N GLU A 812 -5.42 15.52 -6.78
CA GLU A 812 -6.13 15.78 -5.52
C GLU A 812 -7.44 16.52 -5.76
N GLN A 813 -7.43 17.52 -6.64
CA GLN A 813 -8.59 18.33 -6.94
C GLN A 813 -8.98 18.24 -8.41
N TRP A 814 -10.26 18.37 -8.67
CA TRP A 814 -10.82 18.20 -10.02
C TRP A 814 -10.33 19.27 -11.01
N ASP A 815 -10.05 20.48 -10.53
CA ASP A 815 -9.53 21.60 -11.32
C ASP A 815 -8.00 21.61 -11.49
N GLY A 816 -7.29 20.63 -10.93
CA GLY A 816 -5.84 20.53 -10.94
C GLY A 816 -5.16 21.37 -9.86
N GLY A 817 -5.88 21.83 -8.85
CA GLY A 817 -5.31 22.43 -7.65
C GLY A 817 -4.55 21.40 -6.79
N ASN A 818 -3.63 21.88 -5.98
CA ASN A 818 -2.83 21.09 -5.02
C ASN A 818 -1.97 19.99 -5.70
N SER A 819 -2.08 18.74 -5.25
CA SER A 819 -1.25 17.63 -5.72
C SER A 819 -1.74 17.02 -7.03
N HIS A 820 -0.83 16.73 -7.96
CA HIS A 820 -1.09 15.92 -9.15
C HIS A 820 -0.72 14.44 -8.96
N CYS A 821 -0.43 14.01 -7.72
CA CYS A 821 -0.13 12.61 -7.39
C CYS A 821 -0.84 12.20 -6.09
N HIS A 822 -2.16 11.96 -6.15
CA HIS A 822 -3.02 11.72 -4.99
C HIS A 822 -3.96 10.52 -5.24
N PRO A 823 -3.88 9.42 -4.47
CA PRO A 823 -4.52 8.14 -4.83
C PRO A 823 -6.00 8.04 -4.50
N MET A 824 -6.54 8.90 -3.62
CA MET A 824 -7.83 8.74 -2.92
C MET A 824 -9.05 8.49 -3.82
N PHE A 825 -9.13 9.16 -4.97
CA PHE A 825 -10.23 8.98 -5.92
C PHE A 825 -10.22 7.65 -6.67
N GLY A 826 -9.09 6.91 -6.63
CA GLY A 826 -9.03 5.55 -7.17
C GLY A 826 -9.84 4.51 -6.40
N ALA A 827 -10.39 4.88 -5.26
CA ALA A 827 -11.27 4.03 -4.45
C ALA A 827 -12.46 3.46 -5.23
N CYS A 828 -13.01 4.23 -6.19
CA CYS A 828 -14.14 3.82 -7.00
C CYS A 828 -13.78 2.81 -8.10
N LEU A 829 -12.49 2.55 -8.38
CA LEU A 829 -12.06 1.63 -9.44
C LEU A 829 -12.35 0.16 -9.11
N THR A 830 -12.69 -0.18 -7.87
CA THR A 830 -13.23 -1.50 -7.53
C THR A 830 -14.44 -1.88 -8.41
N TRP A 831 -15.21 -0.88 -8.87
CA TRP A 831 -16.29 -1.06 -9.82
C TRP A 831 -15.82 -1.73 -11.13
N LEU A 832 -14.64 -1.38 -11.65
CA LEU A 832 -14.06 -2.00 -12.85
C LEU A 832 -13.83 -3.51 -12.65
N TYR A 833 -13.32 -3.88 -11.47
CA TYR A 833 -12.92 -5.27 -11.17
C TYR A 833 -14.13 -6.12 -10.74
N ARG A 834 -14.91 -5.60 -9.78
CA ARG A 834 -16.01 -6.33 -9.14
C ARG A 834 -17.29 -6.32 -9.96
N ARG A 835 -17.54 -5.25 -10.74
CA ARG A 835 -18.81 -5.07 -11.47
C ARG A 835 -18.62 -5.19 -13.00
N VAL A 836 -17.74 -4.40 -13.61
CA VAL A 836 -17.55 -4.44 -15.07
C VAL A 836 -16.96 -5.78 -15.50
N ALA A 837 -15.80 -6.15 -14.98
CA ALA A 837 -15.21 -7.47 -15.24
C ALA A 837 -15.97 -8.58 -14.47
N GLY A 838 -16.43 -8.29 -13.27
CA GLY A 838 -17.33 -9.13 -12.50
C GLY A 838 -16.63 -10.24 -11.72
N MET A 839 -15.54 -9.97 -10.99
CA MET A 839 -14.90 -10.95 -10.11
C MET A 839 -14.72 -10.39 -8.69
N GLU A 840 -15.28 -11.07 -7.71
CA GLU A 840 -15.15 -10.70 -6.31
C GLU A 840 -15.08 -11.92 -5.37
N SER A 841 -14.51 -11.74 -4.18
CA SER A 841 -14.57 -12.74 -3.10
C SER A 841 -15.95 -12.73 -2.46
N ASP A 842 -16.52 -13.91 -2.20
CA ASP A 842 -17.77 -14.04 -1.45
C ASP A 842 -17.55 -13.60 0.01
N PRO A 843 -18.28 -12.57 0.51
CA PRO A 843 -18.13 -12.10 1.89
C PRO A 843 -18.42 -13.15 2.96
N GLU A 844 -19.27 -14.14 2.66
CA GLU A 844 -19.59 -15.24 3.57
C GLU A 844 -18.52 -16.34 3.58
N ARG A 845 -17.69 -16.39 2.53
CA ARG A 845 -16.58 -17.33 2.36
C ARG A 845 -15.32 -16.57 1.90
N PRO A 846 -14.80 -15.63 2.72
CA PRO A 846 -13.79 -14.66 2.34
C PRO A 846 -12.43 -15.29 2.02
N GLY A 847 -11.52 -14.46 1.50
CA GLY A 847 -10.17 -14.87 1.10
C GLY A 847 -10.19 -15.72 -0.17
N TYR A 848 -11.13 -15.46 -1.06
CA TYR A 848 -11.31 -16.20 -2.33
C TYR A 848 -11.51 -17.71 -2.15
N ARG A 849 -11.98 -18.16 -0.98
CA ARG A 849 -12.44 -19.55 -0.80
C ARG A 849 -13.60 -19.85 -1.73
N HIS A 850 -14.41 -18.83 -1.98
CA HIS A 850 -15.44 -18.84 -3.00
C HIS A 850 -15.38 -17.55 -3.80
N ILE A 851 -15.43 -17.69 -5.13
CA ILE A 851 -15.34 -16.56 -6.06
C ILE A 851 -16.71 -16.37 -6.72
N VAL A 852 -17.19 -15.13 -6.74
CA VAL A 852 -18.39 -14.78 -7.49
C VAL A 852 -17.95 -14.15 -8.80
N PHE A 853 -18.28 -14.80 -9.92
CA PHE A 853 -18.14 -14.28 -11.26
C PHE A 853 -19.47 -13.75 -11.74
N ARG A 854 -19.64 -12.44 -11.70
CA ARG A 854 -20.89 -11.77 -12.08
C ARG A 854 -20.61 -10.51 -12.91
N PRO A 855 -20.24 -10.66 -14.20
CA PRO A 855 -20.00 -9.52 -15.06
C PRO A 855 -21.29 -8.73 -15.29
N ARG A 856 -21.14 -7.41 -15.32
CA ARG A 856 -22.21 -6.47 -15.65
C ARG A 856 -21.82 -5.63 -16.87
N PRO A 857 -21.94 -6.20 -18.06
CA PRO A 857 -21.57 -5.52 -19.30
C PRO A 857 -22.39 -4.24 -19.46
N VAL A 858 -21.75 -3.11 -19.72
CA VAL A 858 -22.39 -1.79 -19.70
C VAL A 858 -21.95 -0.94 -20.91
N GLY A 859 -22.80 -0.03 -21.33
CA GLY A 859 -22.55 0.91 -22.41
C GLY A 859 -22.15 0.20 -23.72
N ASP A 860 -21.15 0.73 -24.39
CA ASP A 860 -20.60 0.19 -25.65
C ASP A 860 -19.43 -0.80 -25.46
N LEU A 861 -19.16 -1.23 -24.22
CA LEU A 861 -18.12 -2.22 -23.96
C LEU A 861 -18.41 -3.53 -24.70
N THR A 862 -17.47 -3.96 -25.52
CA THR A 862 -17.55 -5.23 -26.24
C THR A 862 -16.83 -6.36 -25.52
N TRP A 863 -15.85 -6.04 -24.67
CA TRP A 863 -15.16 -7.01 -23.81
C TRP A 863 -14.57 -6.33 -22.57
N ALA A 864 -14.38 -7.13 -21.52
CA ALA A 864 -13.52 -6.80 -20.40
C ALA A 864 -12.83 -8.05 -19.85
N ARG A 865 -11.68 -7.86 -19.22
CA ARG A 865 -10.93 -8.90 -18.50
C ARG A 865 -10.35 -8.35 -17.22
N TYR A 866 -10.26 -9.22 -16.25
CA TYR A 866 -9.55 -8.95 -14.98
C TYR A 866 -8.90 -10.24 -14.50
N ALA A 867 -7.66 -10.14 -14.04
CA ALA A 867 -6.93 -11.25 -13.42
C ALA A 867 -6.29 -10.77 -12.14
N GLN A 868 -6.16 -11.65 -11.15
CA GLN A 868 -5.54 -11.37 -9.87
C GLN A 868 -4.90 -12.63 -9.29
N LEU A 869 -3.72 -12.48 -8.70
CA LEU A 869 -3.15 -13.50 -7.84
C LEU A 869 -3.78 -13.37 -6.45
N THR A 870 -4.69 -14.26 -6.14
CA THR A 870 -5.38 -14.30 -4.85
C THR A 870 -4.58 -15.07 -3.80
N SER A 871 -5.02 -15.03 -2.54
CA SER A 871 -4.45 -15.86 -1.45
C SER A 871 -4.58 -17.39 -1.69
N ARG A 872 -5.27 -17.78 -2.77
CA ARG A 872 -5.52 -19.18 -3.11
C ARG A 872 -4.93 -19.61 -4.46
N GLY A 873 -4.42 -18.69 -5.22
CA GLY A 873 -3.88 -18.88 -6.54
C GLY A 873 -4.41 -17.83 -7.52
N GLU A 874 -4.02 -17.95 -8.77
CA GLU A 874 -4.42 -17.05 -9.83
C GLU A 874 -5.89 -17.28 -10.21
N ALA A 875 -6.68 -16.22 -10.21
CA ALA A 875 -8.07 -16.20 -10.65
C ALA A 875 -8.23 -15.16 -11.75
N SER A 876 -9.05 -15.47 -12.76
CA SER A 876 -9.32 -14.51 -13.82
C SER A 876 -10.73 -14.62 -14.37
N VAL A 877 -11.21 -13.51 -14.94
CA VAL A 877 -12.46 -13.43 -15.68
C VAL A 877 -12.22 -12.68 -16.98
N ARG A 878 -12.84 -13.16 -18.05
CA ARG A 878 -12.93 -12.47 -19.35
C ARG A 878 -14.31 -12.65 -19.92
N TRP A 879 -14.88 -11.61 -20.46
CA TRP A 879 -16.10 -11.72 -21.21
C TRP A 879 -16.05 -10.94 -22.53
N GLU A 880 -16.85 -11.39 -23.51
CA GLU A 880 -17.00 -10.76 -24.80
C GLU A 880 -18.46 -10.74 -25.21
N ARG A 881 -18.90 -9.62 -25.80
CA ARG A 881 -20.17 -9.50 -26.50
C ARG A 881 -19.94 -9.78 -28.01
N THR A 882 -20.73 -10.65 -28.59
CA THR A 882 -20.73 -10.89 -30.04
C THR A 882 -22.10 -10.55 -30.62
N ALA A 883 -22.19 -10.45 -31.96
CA ALA A 883 -23.46 -10.20 -32.63
C ALA A 883 -24.54 -11.28 -32.36
N GLY A 884 -24.10 -12.49 -31.99
CA GLY A 884 -24.98 -13.64 -31.72
C GLY A 884 -25.12 -14.01 -30.24
N GLY A 885 -24.41 -13.38 -29.30
CA GLY A 885 -24.46 -13.79 -27.90
C GLY A 885 -23.38 -13.21 -27.02
N PHE A 886 -23.16 -13.93 -25.94
CA PHE A 886 -22.19 -13.56 -24.88
C PHE A 886 -21.26 -14.72 -24.55
N MET A 887 -19.98 -14.46 -24.38
CA MET A 887 -18.98 -15.44 -23.92
C MET A 887 -18.42 -14.97 -22.59
N LEU A 888 -18.31 -15.89 -21.63
CA LEU A 888 -17.69 -15.70 -20.33
C LEU A 888 -16.67 -16.82 -20.07
N GLU A 889 -15.42 -16.46 -19.81
CA GLU A 889 -14.39 -17.36 -19.30
C GLU A 889 -14.12 -17.01 -17.84
N ALA A 890 -14.10 -18.04 -16.97
CA ALA A 890 -13.74 -17.96 -15.57
C ALA A 890 -12.63 -18.96 -15.28
N ASP A 891 -11.48 -18.47 -14.78
CA ASP A 891 -10.37 -19.31 -14.35
C ASP A 891 -10.36 -19.39 -12.82
N ILE A 892 -10.53 -20.60 -12.29
CA ILE A 892 -10.73 -20.86 -10.86
C ILE A 892 -9.51 -21.61 -10.32
N PRO A 893 -8.80 -21.08 -9.31
CA PRO A 893 -7.66 -21.76 -8.72
C PRO A 893 -8.04 -22.99 -7.90
N ALA A 894 -7.10 -23.91 -7.71
CA ALA A 894 -7.30 -25.20 -7.02
C ALA A 894 -7.71 -25.07 -5.55
N GLY A 895 -7.65 -23.90 -4.99
CA GLY A 895 -8.07 -23.61 -3.61
C GLY A 895 -9.49 -23.05 -3.48
N SER A 896 -10.23 -22.90 -4.58
CA SER A 896 -11.47 -22.14 -4.63
C SER A 896 -12.61 -22.94 -5.24
N THR A 897 -13.83 -22.53 -4.88
CA THR A 897 -15.07 -22.84 -5.61
C THR A 897 -15.63 -21.54 -6.19
N ALA A 898 -16.64 -21.62 -7.06
CA ALA A 898 -17.20 -20.39 -7.61
C ALA A 898 -18.71 -20.49 -7.87
N THR A 899 -19.37 -19.32 -7.86
CA THR A 899 -20.68 -19.08 -8.47
C THR A 899 -20.48 -18.23 -9.73
N VAL A 900 -20.97 -18.72 -10.87
CA VAL A 900 -20.84 -18.05 -12.17
C VAL A 900 -22.22 -17.60 -12.66
N TRP A 901 -22.36 -16.30 -12.89
CA TRP A 901 -23.55 -15.65 -13.38
C TRP A 901 -23.36 -15.33 -14.87
N VAL A 902 -24.01 -16.10 -15.72
CA VAL A 902 -23.91 -15.97 -17.18
C VAL A 902 -25.03 -15.05 -17.69
N PRO A 903 -24.73 -13.88 -18.27
CA PRO A 903 -25.75 -12.98 -18.79
C PRO A 903 -26.59 -13.63 -19.89
N LEU A 904 -27.90 -13.42 -19.84
CA LEU A 904 -28.84 -13.89 -20.82
C LEU A 904 -29.43 -12.67 -21.57
N GLY A 905 -29.42 -12.72 -22.90
CA GLY A 905 -30.12 -11.76 -23.75
C GLY A 905 -31.64 -11.95 -23.74
N ASP A 906 -32.36 -11.04 -24.41
CA ASP A 906 -33.80 -11.10 -24.54
C ASP A 906 -34.27 -12.41 -25.20
N GLY A 907 -35.21 -13.08 -24.53
CA GLY A 907 -35.74 -14.37 -24.97
C GLY A 907 -34.84 -15.59 -24.75
N GLN A 908 -33.58 -15.38 -24.31
CA GLN A 908 -32.67 -16.50 -23.99
C GLN A 908 -33.08 -17.21 -22.71
N THR A 909 -32.81 -18.50 -22.64
CA THR A 909 -33.06 -19.36 -21.48
C THR A 909 -31.78 -20.10 -21.08
N ARG A 910 -31.86 -20.90 -20.01
CA ARG A 910 -30.75 -21.82 -19.66
C ARG A 910 -30.36 -22.74 -20.84
N ALA A 911 -31.30 -23.14 -21.67
CA ALA A 911 -31.04 -24.06 -22.79
C ALA A 911 -30.12 -23.45 -23.88
N ASP A 912 -30.02 -22.14 -23.87
CA ASP A 912 -29.17 -21.40 -24.82
C ASP A 912 -27.74 -21.25 -24.29
N VAL A 913 -27.46 -21.66 -23.04
CA VAL A 913 -26.12 -21.62 -22.46
C VAL A 913 -25.39 -22.93 -22.72
N ARG A 914 -24.26 -22.85 -23.41
CA ARG A 914 -23.32 -23.94 -23.64
C ARG A 914 -22.13 -23.80 -22.69
N LEU A 915 -21.59 -24.92 -22.28
CA LEU A 915 -20.46 -25.01 -21.34
C LEU A 915 -19.39 -25.93 -21.97
N SER A 916 -18.14 -25.40 -22.05
CA SER A 916 -17.01 -26.17 -22.60
C SER A 916 -16.66 -27.41 -21.77
N HIS A 917 -16.86 -27.36 -20.46
CA HIS A 917 -16.57 -28.46 -19.55
C HIS A 917 -17.67 -28.56 -18.48
N PRO A 918 -18.62 -29.47 -18.62
CA PRO A 918 -19.76 -29.57 -17.71
C PRO A 918 -19.45 -30.31 -16.37
N ALA A 919 -18.36 -31.08 -16.31
CA ALA A 919 -18.03 -31.83 -15.11
C ALA A 919 -17.74 -30.89 -13.91
N GLY A 920 -18.39 -31.14 -12.77
CA GLY A 920 -18.25 -30.29 -11.57
C GLY A 920 -19.03 -28.98 -11.61
N VAL A 921 -19.80 -28.72 -12.67
CA VAL A 921 -20.65 -27.55 -12.81
C VAL A 921 -22.12 -27.96 -12.67
N SER A 922 -22.84 -27.26 -11.79
CA SER A 922 -24.28 -27.48 -11.60
C SER A 922 -25.06 -26.19 -11.81
N PHE A 923 -26.14 -26.28 -12.58
CA PHE A 923 -27.08 -25.19 -12.73
C PHE A 923 -27.87 -25.01 -11.42
N VAL A 924 -28.04 -23.76 -10.98
CA VAL A 924 -28.76 -23.40 -9.76
C VAL A 924 -30.14 -22.84 -10.07
N ARG A 925 -30.21 -21.76 -10.86
CA ARG A 925 -31.44 -21.05 -11.20
C ARG A 925 -31.22 -20.09 -12.36
N VAL A 926 -32.33 -19.60 -12.91
CA VAL A 926 -32.31 -18.33 -13.64
C VAL A 926 -32.68 -17.23 -12.64
N ASP A 927 -31.87 -16.21 -12.57
CA ASP A 927 -32.10 -15.04 -11.72
C ASP A 927 -32.66 -13.93 -12.59
N GLU A 928 -33.89 -13.51 -12.31
CA GLU A 928 -34.59 -12.44 -13.03
C GLU A 928 -34.66 -11.15 -12.19
N THR A 929 -34.26 -11.23 -10.92
CA THR A 929 -34.51 -10.17 -9.95
C THR A 929 -33.38 -9.17 -9.84
N ALA A 930 -32.31 -9.42 -10.58
CA ALA A 930 -31.04 -8.82 -10.28
C ALA A 930 -31.02 -7.28 -10.28
N GLU A 931 -31.90 -6.58 -11.03
CA GLU A 931 -31.72 -5.12 -11.14
C GLU A 931 -32.96 -4.31 -11.51
N VAL A 932 -34.12 -4.91 -11.69
CA VAL A 932 -35.35 -4.16 -11.98
C VAL A 932 -36.41 -4.45 -10.93
N ARG A 933 -36.52 -3.57 -9.92
CA ARG A 933 -37.76 -3.50 -9.15
C ARG A 933 -38.82 -2.82 -10.01
N PRO A 934 -40.01 -3.44 -10.23
CA PRO A 934 -41.05 -2.84 -11.05
C PRO A 934 -41.49 -1.51 -10.46
N GLY A 935 -41.45 -0.46 -11.23
CA GLY A 935 -42.00 0.84 -10.83
C GLY A 935 -41.31 2.07 -11.40
N ASN A 936 -40.12 1.95 -11.96
CA ASN A 936 -39.45 3.08 -12.61
C ASN A 936 -39.31 2.83 -14.10
N GLY A 937 -39.89 3.71 -14.90
CA GLY A 937 -39.81 3.67 -16.37
C GLY A 937 -38.40 3.38 -16.85
N GLY A 938 -38.21 2.24 -17.45
CA GLY A 938 -36.93 1.69 -17.84
C GLY A 938 -36.13 2.69 -18.67
N ILE A 939 -34.93 2.97 -18.23
CA ILE A 939 -33.91 3.49 -19.13
C ILE A 939 -33.35 2.25 -19.80
N SER A 940 -33.74 2.03 -21.04
CA SER A 940 -33.30 0.91 -21.88
C SER A 940 -31.83 1.10 -22.24
N GLY A 941 -30.92 0.51 -21.46
CA GLY A 941 -29.49 0.51 -21.74
C GLY A 941 -28.87 -0.85 -21.47
N ASP A 942 -29.29 -1.51 -20.42
CA ASP A 942 -28.77 -2.83 -20.03
C ASP A 942 -29.54 -3.92 -20.75
N LYS A 943 -28.90 -4.55 -21.73
CA LYS A 943 -29.48 -5.67 -22.52
C LYS A 943 -29.50 -6.99 -21.75
N PHE A 944 -28.92 -7.03 -20.54
CA PHE A 944 -28.79 -8.24 -19.73
C PHE A 944 -29.34 -8.04 -18.33
N HIS A 945 -30.62 -8.28 -18.14
CA HIS A 945 -31.29 -8.22 -16.82
C HIS A 945 -31.48 -9.59 -16.18
N ARG A 946 -31.09 -10.67 -16.91
CA ARG A 946 -31.29 -12.05 -16.51
C ARG A 946 -29.96 -12.78 -16.54
N TYR A 947 -29.80 -13.68 -15.59
CA TYR A 947 -28.60 -14.49 -15.48
C TYR A 947 -28.95 -15.98 -15.31
N ALA A 948 -28.24 -16.86 -16.01
CA ALA A 948 -28.20 -18.28 -15.65
C ALA A 948 -27.07 -18.46 -14.62
N VAL A 949 -27.41 -18.97 -13.44
CA VAL A 949 -26.48 -19.09 -12.31
C VAL A 949 -26.01 -20.53 -12.18
N TYR A 950 -24.70 -20.70 -12.08
CA TYR A 950 -24.05 -22.01 -11.96
C TYR A 950 -23.12 -22.03 -10.74
N GLU A 951 -23.11 -23.18 -10.03
CA GLU A 951 -22.08 -23.49 -9.03
C GLU A 951 -20.98 -24.33 -9.69
N VAL A 952 -19.73 -23.96 -9.42
CA VAL A 952 -18.54 -24.65 -9.91
C VAL A 952 -17.71 -25.16 -8.74
N LYS A 953 -17.45 -26.47 -8.74
CA LYS A 953 -16.74 -27.17 -7.67
C LYS A 953 -15.30 -27.46 -8.08
N GLY A 954 -14.38 -26.53 -7.78
CA GLY A 954 -12.94 -26.72 -7.98
C GLY A 954 -12.35 -26.04 -9.21
N SER A 955 -11.06 -26.25 -9.40
CA SER A 955 -10.23 -25.56 -10.38
C SER A 955 -10.56 -25.83 -11.83
N GLY A 956 -10.15 -24.91 -12.70
CA GLY A 956 -10.15 -25.04 -14.14
C GLY A 956 -10.58 -23.78 -14.85
N ARG A 957 -10.38 -23.78 -16.16
CA ARG A 957 -10.86 -22.71 -17.04
C ARG A 957 -12.18 -23.10 -17.67
N TYR A 958 -13.24 -22.48 -17.20
CA TYR A 958 -14.61 -22.75 -17.65
C TYR A 958 -15.06 -21.66 -18.62
N ARG A 959 -15.52 -22.07 -19.83
CA ARG A 959 -16.11 -21.17 -20.80
C ARG A 959 -17.60 -21.42 -20.88
N PHE A 960 -18.38 -20.35 -20.72
CA PHE A 960 -19.83 -20.29 -20.88
C PHE A 960 -20.14 -19.42 -22.08
N THR A 961 -21.02 -19.90 -22.98
CA THR A 961 -21.51 -19.12 -24.10
C THR A 961 -23.04 -19.12 -24.13
N SER A 962 -23.63 -17.94 -24.30
CA SER A 962 -25.11 -17.83 -24.49
C SER A 962 -25.43 -17.19 -25.84
N GLY A 963 -26.36 -17.79 -26.58
CA GLY A 963 -26.83 -17.32 -27.88
C GLY A 963 -26.55 -18.26 -29.08
N ALA A 964 -27.17 -18.00 -30.21
CA ALA A 964 -26.99 -18.76 -31.46
C ALA A 964 -25.77 -18.22 -32.25
N GLY A 965 -24.80 -19.08 -32.57
CA GLY A 965 -23.77 -18.75 -33.58
C GLY A 965 -22.32 -18.63 -33.05
N ILE A 966 -22.03 -18.99 -31.81
CA ILE A 966 -20.64 -19.16 -31.36
C ILE A 966 -20.29 -20.64 -31.54
N THR A 967 -19.65 -20.99 -32.66
CA THR A 967 -19.00 -22.30 -32.84
C THR A 967 -17.69 -22.31 -32.02
N ASP A 968 -17.37 -23.44 -31.45
CA ASP A 968 -16.16 -23.72 -30.65
C ASP A 968 -14.86 -23.27 -31.29
#